data_7e830b159b61fd330465d2b514b22a33
#
_entry.id   7e830b159b61fd330465d2b514b22a33
#
_cell.length_a   1.000
_cell.length_b   1.000
_cell.length_c   1.000
_cell.angle_alpha   90.00
_cell.angle_beta   90.00
_cell.angle_gamma   90.00
#
_symmetry.space_group_name_H-M   'P 1'
#
loop_
_entity.id
_entity.type
_entity.pdbx_description
1 polymer ?
#
loop_
_entity_poly.entity_id
_entity_poly.type
_entity_poly.pdbx_seq_one_letter_code
_entity_poly.pdbx_strand_id
1 'polypeptide(L)'
;MAAGVVALLAGSMGACRQAAQPLPEPEAVFGFAPGEDRRLADFQQITTYFERLDEASARVRLYRIGATEEGREMILSVISSEANLEALDRHRDIARQLADGRGLDDAAARALAREGRAIVWIDMGLHASEVAHAQVSVEVARALAGDESDAMRRIRDHVIVVLVPVMNPDGLDIVASWYRAHVGTPFETSPLPVLYQKYAGHDNNRDWFMQNLAETRVISRQLYQEWFPQILYNHHQSGQTSPRIWAPPMDDPVNPNMHPLIQRGISLLGVGIMQRLEQEGKRGAQGYSTYSNWWNGGMRSTPCFHNIVGILTETASGRYATPVEIEPDRLPTRLRSGESATEPSTWNPSPWTGGTWRLRDQMDYMLTATMAVLRLGAEYREDWLYNRYQMARDQVAAGRTGSPYAFVIPPDQHDWPTAVKLAETLDLGAVDVHRATAAFDTGGRSYPAGSLVILMAQPHRGFAKDLLEAQHHPDRRQGADGPPKPPYDMAGWTLSYQMGVRAEAVDTPFDAALERVRDFPGLVRRDPPPGDGPFVVDRRINNGATAVMRALKAGASVSMTRDAFVIQGAEAATAARAAAELGALGAAGAAAPSGGRALRLPRVGLYRSHVASMDEGWARLVLERFELPYESLTDADVRAGGLGGRVDVVVLPDQSPRAIREGHRPDAMPPEYVGGLGAEGVAALARFVEEGGTLLAIDEASEFAIEAFALPVRSVLAGLPDTAFYCPGSVLRLRVESSEALTAGMPAELAAFFVRGRAFGVEPQGRRRVRVLARYAADEVLMSGWINGPEHIEGQAAAVEVALGRGRVVLVGFGPYFRGQPHGTFKFLFNPILESAAGGEGRDRP
;
A
#
# COMPACT_ATOMS: atom_id res chain seq x y z
N MET A 1 0.94 -16.75 -60.34
CA MET A 1 0.49 -15.72 -61.28
C MET A 1 -0.85 -15.19 -60.84
N ALA A 2 -1.05 -13.93 -60.92
CA ALA A 2 -2.21 -13.10 -60.63
C ALA A 2 -2.22 -12.49 -59.23
N ALA A 3 -1.56 -11.30 -59.13
CA ALA A 3 -1.72 -10.35 -58.06
C ALA A 3 -3.06 -9.60 -58.25
N GLY A 4 -3.89 -9.60 -57.24
CA GLY A 4 -5.11 -8.79 -57.14
C GLY A 4 -4.83 -7.54 -56.31
N VAL A 5 -4.76 -6.38 -56.94
CA VAL A 5 -4.70 -5.07 -56.30
C VAL A 5 -6.13 -4.71 -55.85
N VAL A 6 -6.36 -4.59 -54.55
CA VAL A 6 -7.57 -4.00 -53.97
C VAL A 6 -7.28 -2.53 -53.68
N ALA A 7 -7.89 -1.65 -54.48
CA ALA A 7 -7.87 -0.21 -54.24
C ALA A 7 -8.86 0.13 -53.13
N LEU A 8 -8.37 0.61 -51.99
CA LEU A 8 -9.16 1.21 -50.91
C LEU A 8 -9.55 2.64 -51.33
N LEU A 9 -10.82 2.83 -51.64
CA LEU A 9 -11.45 4.14 -51.75
C LEU A 9 -11.54 4.78 -50.36
N ALA A 10 -10.72 5.77 -50.09
CA ALA A 10 -10.87 6.62 -48.93
C ALA A 10 -12.06 7.58 -49.14
N GLY A 11 -13.19 7.18 -48.58
CA GLY A 11 -14.35 8.06 -48.46
C GLY A 11 -14.10 9.08 -47.36
N SER A 12 -13.89 10.35 -47.71
CA SER A 12 -13.94 11.47 -46.80
C SER A 12 -15.36 11.63 -46.24
N MET A 13 -15.66 11.02 -45.11
CA MET A 13 -16.82 11.40 -44.30
C MET A 13 -16.52 12.72 -43.65
N GLY A 14 -17.03 13.81 -44.22
CA GLY A 14 -17.13 15.11 -43.53
C GLY A 14 -17.97 14.90 -42.26
N ALA A 15 -17.33 15.01 -41.11
CA ALA A 15 -18.01 15.06 -39.85
C ALA A 15 -18.93 16.27 -39.81
N CYS A 16 -20.24 16.07 -40.01
CA CYS A 16 -21.23 17.06 -39.64
C CYS A 16 -21.02 17.38 -38.16
N ARG A 17 -20.60 18.57 -37.82
CA ARG A 17 -20.64 19.11 -36.44
C ARG A 17 -22.10 19.04 -35.99
N GLN A 18 -22.39 18.04 -35.17
CA GLN A 18 -23.63 17.97 -34.42
C GLN A 18 -23.70 19.25 -33.56
N ALA A 19 -24.86 19.92 -33.54
CA ALA A 19 -25.10 21.08 -32.69
C ALA A 19 -24.76 20.66 -31.25
N ALA A 20 -23.98 21.52 -30.53
CA ALA A 20 -23.54 21.21 -29.19
C ALA A 20 -24.76 20.82 -28.33
N GLN A 21 -24.77 19.57 -27.89
CA GLN A 21 -25.80 19.10 -26.97
C GLN A 21 -25.61 19.83 -25.62
N PRO A 22 -26.69 20.15 -24.89
CA PRO A 22 -26.55 20.70 -23.56
C PRO A 22 -25.83 19.66 -22.67
N LEU A 23 -24.88 20.15 -21.85
CA LEU A 23 -24.16 19.28 -20.90
C LEU A 23 -25.15 18.60 -19.95
N PRO A 24 -24.91 17.35 -19.60
CA PRO A 24 -25.77 16.63 -18.67
C PRO A 24 -25.72 17.32 -17.28
N GLU A 25 -26.89 17.48 -16.67
CA GLU A 25 -26.97 17.88 -15.26
C GLU A 25 -26.76 16.65 -14.38
N PRO A 26 -25.87 16.69 -13.36
CA PRO A 26 -25.65 15.55 -12.49
C PRO A 26 -26.95 15.05 -11.82
N GLU A 27 -27.84 15.94 -11.43
CA GLU A 27 -29.15 15.61 -10.84
C GLU A 27 -30.01 14.74 -11.79
N ALA A 28 -29.96 15.01 -13.10
CA ALA A 28 -30.69 14.21 -14.10
C ALA A 28 -30.15 12.77 -14.25
N VAL A 29 -28.91 12.53 -13.82
CA VAL A 29 -28.29 11.20 -13.83
C VAL A 29 -28.47 10.49 -12.49
N PHE A 30 -28.29 11.23 -11.39
CA PHE A 30 -28.35 10.67 -10.04
C PHE A 30 -29.78 10.49 -9.52
N GLY A 31 -30.73 11.32 -10.01
CA GLY A 31 -32.08 11.42 -9.48
C GLY A 31 -32.20 12.26 -8.20
N PHE A 32 -31.09 12.95 -7.83
CA PHE A 32 -31.02 13.86 -6.69
C PHE A 32 -29.84 14.84 -6.91
N ALA A 33 -29.86 15.98 -6.20
CA ALA A 33 -28.76 16.94 -6.32
C ALA A 33 -27.49 16.43 -5.65
N PRO A 34 -26.30 16.55 -6.26
CA PRO A 34 -25.04 16.21 -5.60
C PRO A 34 -24.90 16.95 -4.26
N GLY A 35 -24.60 16.21 -3.19
CA GLY A 35 -24.51 16.76 -1.83
C GLY A 35 -25.85 16.89 -1.10
N GLU A 36 -26.97 16.42 -1.68
CA GLU A 36 -28.25 16.34 -0.98
C GLU A 36 -28.16 15.45 0.26
N ASP A 37 -28.73 15.92 1.36
CA ASP A 37 -28.73 15.22 2.63
C ASP A 37 -29.29 13.79 2.49
N ARG A 38 -28.59 12.81 3.05
CA ARG A 38 -28.94 11.39 3.04
C ARG A 38 -29.02 10.75 1.65
N ARG A 39 -28.32 11.32 0.67
CA ARG A 39 -28.22 10.80 -0.69
C ARG A 39 -26.76 10.60 -1.07
N LEU A 40 -26.45 9.42 -1.62
CA LEU A 40 -25.12 9.11 -2.18
C LEU A 40 -25.28 8.50 -3.56
N ALA A 41 -24.54 9.03 -4.53
CA ALA A 41 -24.36 8.35 -5.81
C ALA A 41 -23.37 7.18 -5.65
N ASP A 42 -23.68 6.06 -6.32
CA ASP A 42 -22.79 4.92 -6.44
C ASP A 42 -21.86 5.07 -7.65
N PHE A 43 -20.97 4.09 -7.82
CA PHE A 43 -19.99 4.11 -8.91
C PHE A 43 -20.66 4.08 -10.29
N GLN A 44 -21.76 3.33 -10.46
CA GLN A 44 -22.48 3.27 -11.74
C GLN A 44 -23.09 4.63 -12.12
N GLN A 45 -23.67 5.35 -11.17
CA GLN A 45 -24.23 6.68 -11.41
C GLN A 45 -23.13 7.67 -11.81
N ILE A 46 -21.99 7.66 -11.12
CA ILE A 46 -20.83 8.51 -11.45
C ILE A 46 -20.29 8.16 -12.84
N THR A 47 -20.06 6.89 -13.15
CA THR A 47 -19.58 6.45 -14.46
C THR A 47 -20.53 6.86 -15.58
N THR A 48 -21.85 6.65 -15.41
CA THR A 48 -22.87 7.06 -16.38
C THR A 48 -22.84 8.56 -16.64
N TYR A 49 -22.59 9.36 -15.60
CA TYR A 49 -22.44 10.82 -15.75
C TYR A 49 -21.24 11.17 -16.64
N PHE A 50 -20.08 10.57 -16.38
CA PHE A 50 -18.87 10.82 -17.17
C PHE A 50 -18.98 10.33 -18.60
N GLU A 51 -19.67 9.23 -18.87
CA GLU A 51 -19.98 8.73 -20.22
C GLU A 51 -20.83 9.76 -20.98
N ARG A 52 -21.90 10.26 -20.36
CA ARG A 52 -22.76 11.29 -20.99
C ARG A 52 -22.03 12.61 -21.19
N LEU A 53 -21.12 12.96 -20.28
CA LEU A 53 -20.34 14.20 -20.39
C LEU A 53 -19.32 14.12 -21.54
N ASP A 54 -18.67 12.97 -21.73
CA ASP A 54 -17.79 12.67 -22.86
C ASP A 54 -18.54 12.76 -24.21
N GLU A 55 -19.73 12.18 -24.28
CA GLU A 55 -20.59 12.23 -25.48
C GLU A 55 -21.05 13.68 -25.80
N ALA A 56 -21.29 14.49 -24.77
CA ALA A 56 -21.85 15.85 -24.94
C ALA A 56 -20.79 16.95 -25.16
N SER A 57 -19.49 16.70 -24.88
CA SER A 57 -18.49 17.75 -24.87
C SER A 57 -17.19 17.36 -25.56
N ALA A 58 -16.78 18.12 -26.58
CA ALA A 58 -15.48 17.99 -27.22
C ALA A 58 -14.30 18.36 -26.31
N ARG A 59 -14.55 18.88 -25.10
CA ARG A 59 -13.56 19.25 -24.08
C ARG A 59 -13.27 18.12 -23.10
N VAL A 60 -13.93 16.98 -23.24
CA VAL A 60 -13.83 15.83 -22.34
C VAL A 60 -13.48 14.59 -23.14
N ARG A 61 -12.62 13.72 -22.62
CA ARG A 61 -12.36 12.38 -23.12
C ARG A 61 -12.30 11.41 -21.97
N LEU A 62 -13.11 10.37 -22.03
CA LEU A 62 -13.16 9.31 -21.04
C LEU A 62 -12.30 8.12 -21.49
N TYR A 63 -11.49 7.60 -20.56
CA TYR A 63 -10.64 6.43 -20.75
C TYR A 63 -10.99 5.34 -19.75
N ARG A 64 -10.94 4.09 -20.20
CA ARG A 64 -10.96 2.90 -19.35
C ARG A 64 -9.54 2.44 -19.17
N ILE A 65 -9.03 2.48 -17.93
CA ILE A 65 -7.59 2.37 -17.65
C ILE A 65 -7.16 1.04 -17.05
N GLY A 66 -8.08 0.19 -16.67
CA GLY A 66 -7.84 -1.12 -16.08
C GLY A 66 -8.98 -1.57 -15.22
N ALA A 67 -8.72 -2.53 -14.34
CA ALA A 67 -9.72 -3.10 -13.44
C ALA A 67 -9.21 -3.16 -11.99
N THR A 68 -10.15 -3.12 -11.05
CA THR A 68 -9.93 -3.31 -9.61
C THR A 68 -9.64 -4.77 -9.26
N GLU A 69 -9.33 -5.05 -7.99
CA GLU A 69 -9.19 -6.42 -7.47
C GLU A 69 -10.48 -7.25 -7.57
N GLU A 70 -11.65 -6.62 -7.67
CA GLU A 70 -12.93 -7.32 -7.89
C GLU A 70 -13.40 -7.28 -9.36
N GLY A 71 -12.58 -6.73 -10.26
CA GLY A 71 -12.81 -6.75 -11.71
C GLY A 71 -13.68 -5.61 -12.24
N ARG A 72 -14.00 -4.56 -11.44
CA ARG A 72 -14.68 -3.37 -11.95
C ARG A 72 -13.74 -2.52 -12.79
N GLU A 73 -14.24 -1.98 -13.89
CA GLU A 73 -13.46 -1.05 -14.71
C GLU A 73 -13.19 0.25 -13.98
N MET A 74 -11.93 0.68 -14.03
CA MET A 74 -11.50 1.99 -13.55
C MET A 74 -11.53 2.99 -14.70
N ILE A 75 -12.04 4.19 -14.44
CA ILE A 75 -12.18 5.27 -15.42
C ILE A 75 -11.30 6.46 -15.09
N LEU A 76 -10.88 7.17 -16.13
CA LEU A 76 -10.10 8.40 -16.07
C LEU A 76 -10.67 9.36 -17.11
N SER A 77 -10.95 10.60 -16.71
CA SER A 77 -11.42 11.65 -17.60
C SER A 77 -10.34 12.69 -17.84
N VAL A 78 -10.10 13.04 -19.10
CA VAL A 78 -9.18 14.10 -19.51
C VAL A 78 -9.99 15.30 -19.98
N ILE A 79 -9.76 16.45 -19.34
CA ILE A 79 -10.54 17.66 -19.59
C ILE A 79 -9.60 18.83 -19.90
N SER A 80 -9.82 19.49 -21.05
CA SER A 80 -9.03 20.65 -21.52
C SER A 80 -9.78 21.41 -22.60
N SER A 81 -9.15 22.43 -23.23
CA SER A 81 -9.68 23.02 -24.44
C SER A 81 -9.69 22.03 -25.61
N GLU A 82 -10.59 22.19 -26.55
CA GLU A 82 -10.72 21.34 -27.74
C GLU A 82 -9.37 21.23 -28.47
N ALA A 83 -8.67 22.36 -28.65
CA ALA A 83 -7.36 22.42 -29.32
C ALA A 83 -6.29 21.60 -28.55
N ASN A 84 -6.29 21.63 -27.23
CA ASN A 84 -5.35 20.84 -26.42
C ASN A 84 -5.66 19.35 -26.53
N LEU A 85 -6.93 18.96 -26.59
CA LEU A 85 -7.31 17.56 -26.76
C LEU A 85 -7.04 17.04 -28.18
N GLU A 86 -7.11 17.90 -29.22
CA GLU A 86 -6.65 17.56 -30.56
C GLU A 86 -5.15 17.31 -30.61
N ALA A 87 -4.35 18.10 -29.84
CA ALA A 87 -2.89 17.99 -29.75
C ALA A 87 -2.42 17.13 -28.56
N LEU A 88 -3.26 16.30 -27.96
CA LEU A 88 -3.03 15.64 -26.68
C LEU A 88 -1.75 14.78 -26.65
N ASP A 89 -1.51 14.00 -27.72
CA ASP A 89 -0.32 13.16 -27.83
C ASP A 89 0.97 13.98 -27.86
N ARG A 90 0.94 15.15 -28.50
CA ARG A 90 2.07 16.08 -28.49
C ARG A 90 2.35 16.62 -27.08
N HIS A 91 1.32 16.98 -26.32
CA HIS A 91 1.49 17.47 -24.96
C HIS A 91 1.98 16.38 -24.00
N ARG A 92 1.51 15.15 -24.17
CA ARG A 92 2.01 13.98 -23.42
C ARG A 92 3.48 13.69 -23.74
N ASP A 93 3.86 13.77 -25.02
CA ASP A 93 5.26 13.57 -25.41
C ASP A 93 6.19 14.65 -24.85
N ILE A 94 5.75 15.91 -24.83
CA ILE A 94 6.47 17.00 -24.14
C ILE A 94 6.65 16.69 -22.66
N ALA A 95 5.58 16.29 -21.96
CA ALA A 95 5.64 15.96 -20.55
C ALA A 95 6.60 14.79 -20.29
N ARG A 96 6.57 13.75 -21.13
CA ARG A 96 7.49 12.60 -21.06
C ARG A 96 8.95 13.03 -21.25
N GLN A 97 9.26 13.84 -22.25
CA GLN A 97 10.62 14.32 -22.52
C GLN A 97 11.16 15.13 -21.33
N LEU A 98 10.35 16.06 -20.79
CA LEU A 98 10.72 16.86 -19.61
C LEU A 98 10.86 16.02 -18.35
N ALA A 99 10.06 14.95 -18.19
CA ALA A 99 10.15 14.03 -17.06
C ALA A 99 11.40 13.15 -17.11
N ASP A 100 11.86 12.77 -18.29
CA ASP A 100 13.11 12.04 -18.49
C ASP A 100 14.35 12.97 -18.33
N GLY A 101 14.32 14.14 -18.96
CA GLY A 101 15.40 15.14 -18.88
C GLY A 101 16.70 14.74 -19.54
N ARG A 102 16.95 13.45 -19.82
CA ARG A 102 18.16 12.96 -20.49
C ARG A 102 18.18 13.40 -21.95
N GLY A 103 19.32 13.92 -22.41
CA GLY A 103 19.48 14.36 -23.81
C GLY A 103 18.87 15.73 -24.14
N LEU A 104 18.30 16.44 -23.17
CA LEU A 104 17.84 17.82 -23.32
C LEU A 104 18.86 18.79 -22.70
N ASP A 105 19.08 19.93 -23.38
CA ASP A 105 19.70 21.10 -22.75
C ASP A 105 18.61 22.07 -22.22
N ASP A 106 19.05 23.10 -21.49
CA ASP A 106 18.17 24.10 -20.91
C ASP A 106 17.35 24.88 -21.96
N ALA A 107 17.92 25.15 -23.12
CA ALA A 107 17.25 25.89 -24.18
C ALA A 107 16.12 25.07 -24.82
N ALA A 108 16.40 23.81 -25.12
CA ALA A 108 15.40 22.85 -25.62
C ALA A 108 14.29 22.61 -24.59
N ALA A 109 14.63 22.41 -23.31
CA ALA A 109 13.66 22.21 -22.24
C ALA A 109 12.74 23.43 -22.05
N ARG A 110 13.27 24.66 -22.11
CA ARG A 110 12.47 25.90 -22.10
C ARG A 110 11.57 26.03 -23.31
N ALA A 111 12.03 25.64 -24.50
CA ALA A 111 11.19 25.63 -25.70
C ALA A 111 10.00 24.68 -25.55
N LEU A 112 10.24 23.45 -25.05
CA LEU A 112 9.20 22.48 -24.77
C LEU A 112 8.23 22.97 -23.67
N ALA A 113 8.73 23.62 -22.62
CA ALA A 113 7.90 24.17 -21.54
C ALA A 113 6.97 25.28 -22.05
N ARG A 114 7.43 26.14 -22.96
CA ARG A 114 6.59 27.17 -23.61
C ARG A 114 5.49 26.57 -24.49
N GLU A 115 5.78 25.49 -25.21
CA GLU A 115 4.83 24.80 -26.09
C GLU A 115 3.83 23.96 -25.28
N GLY A 116 4.30 23.27 -24.25
CA GLY A 116 3.54 22.28 -23.47
C GLY A 116 2.37 22.85 -22.68
N ARG A 117 1.58 21.95 -22.11
CA ARG A 117 0.51 22.26 -21.14
C ARG A 117 0.84 21.58 -19.82
N ALA A 118 0.55 22.26 -18.71
CA ALA A 118 0.69 21.63 -17.41
C ALA A 118 -0.33 20.49 -17.26
N ILE A 119 0.12 19.29 -16.94
CA ILE A 119 -0.75 18.17 -16.66
C ILE A 119 -0.98 18.14 -15.14
N VAL A 120 -2.23 18.33 -14.74
CA VAL A 120 -2.66 18.28 -13.34
C VAL A 120 -3.49 17.03 -13.15
N TRP A 121 -2.96 16.11 -12.35
CA TRP A 121 -3.65 14.91 -11.93
C TRP A 121 -4.48 15.20 -10.68
N ILE A 122 -5.75 14.82 -10.71
CA ILE A 122 -6.67 14.91 -9.56
C ILE A 122 -7.28 13.55 -9.35
N ASP A 123 -7.13 12.99 -8.16
CA ASP A 123 -7.75 11.74 -7.79
C ASP A 123 -8.73 11.91 -6.63
N MET A 124 -9.83 11.18 -6.74
CA MET A 124 -10.94 11.20 -5.83
C MET A 124 -11.40 9.77 -5.52
N GLY A 125 -12.12 9.55 -4.44
CA GLY A 125 -12.70 8.24 -4.12
C GLY A 125 -11.68 7.17 -3.72
N LEU A 126 -10.51 7.52 -3.20
CA LEU A 126 -9.51 6.55 -2.74
C LEU A 126 -9.97 5.84 -1.47
N HIS A 127 -10.21 6.57 -0.40
CA HIS A 127 -10.86 6.04 0.79
C HIS A 127 -12.38 6.12 0.61
N ALA A 128 -13.01 5.00 0.37
CA ALA A 128 -14.42 4.98 -0.04
C ALA A 128 -15.40 5.51 1.02
N SER A 129 -15.06 5.40 2.31
CA SER A 129 -15.86 5.97 3.40
C SER A 129 -15.79 7.50 3.49
N GLU A 130 -14.85 8.13 2.80
CA GLU A 130 -14.67 9.56 2.65
C GLU A 130 -15.45 10.06 1.42
N VAL A 131 -16.77 10.03 1.47
CA VAL A 131 -17.66 10.04 0.31
C VAL A 131 -17.67 11.34 -0.50
N ALA A 132 -17.32 12.49 0.10
CA ALA A 132 -17.51 13.79 -0.53
C ALA A 132 -16.71 13.98 -1.82
N HIS A 133 -15.48 13.48 -1.86
CA HIS A 133 -14.61 13.66 -3.03
C HIS A 133 -15.11 12.88 -4.27
N ALA A 134 -15.67 11.68 -4.11
CA ALA A 134 -16.28 10.98 -5.23
C ALA A 134 -17.53 11.75 -5.75
N GLN A 135 -18.35 12.31 -4.83
CA GLN A 135 -19.57 13.05 -5.17
C GLN A 135 -19.27 14.39 -5.88
N VAL A 136 -18.19 15.11 -5.49
CA VAL A 136 -17.82 16.40 -6.09
C VAL A 136 -17.17 16.24 -7.46
N SER A 137 -16.69 15.06 -7.83
CA SER A 137 -16.00 14.81 -9.09
C SER A 137 -16.79 15.22 -10.32
N VAL A 138 -18.10 14.99 -10.30
CA VAL A 138 -19.02 15.34 -11.40
C VAL A 138 -19.19 16.85 -11.55
N GLU A 139 -19.18 17.61 -10.44
CA GLU A 139 -19.27 19.06 -10.47
C GLU A 139 -17.98 19.71 -10.97
N VAL A 140 -16.83 19.17 -10.56
CA VAL A 140 -15.51 19.58 -11.08
C VAL A 140 -15.47 19.38 -12.60
N ALA A 141 -15.86 18.20 -13.08
CA ALA A 141 -15.87 17.91 -14.51
C ALA A 141 -16.84 18.81 -15.28
N ARG A 142 -18.05 19.02 -14.75
CA ARG A 142 -19.07 19.88 -15.36
C ARG A 142 -18.61 21.34 -15.46
N ALA A 143 -18.02 21.86 -14.38
CA ALA A 143 -17.48 23.23 -14.36
C ALA A 143 -16.37 23.40 -15.40
N LEU A 144 -15.43 22.47 -15.46
CA LEU A 144 -14.35 22.47 -16.45
C LEU A 144 -14.85 22.38 -17.89
N ALA A 145 -15.90 21.60 -18.16
CA ALA A 145 -16.44 21.44 -19.51
C ALA A 145 -17.28 22.62 -19.95
N GLY A 146 -18.06 23.24 -19.03
CA GLY A 146 -19.14 24.15 -19.38
C GLY A 146 -19.00 25.62 -18.97
N ASP A 147 -18.22 25.95 -17.94
CA ASP A 147 -18.07 27.34 -17.51
C ASP A 147 -17.25 28.15 -18.53
N GLU A 148 -17.82 29.25 -19.02
CA GLU A 148 -17.24 30.13 -20.03
C GLU A 148 -16.62 31.42 -19.45
N SER A 149 -16.41 31.46 -18.13
CA SER A 149 -15.66 32.56 -17.49
C SER A 149 -14.21 32.63 -18.02
N ASP A 150 -13.61 33.82 -18.01
CA ASP A 150 -12.21 33.99 -18.43
C ASP A 150 -11.24 33.16 -17.61
N ALA A 151 -11.53 32.99 -16.32
CA ALA A 151 -10.75 32.15 -15.43
C ALA A 151 -10.77 30.68 -15.87
N MET A 152 -11.95 30.16 -16.22
CA MET A 152 -12.10 28.77 -16.64
C MET A 152 -11.54 28.53 -18.04
N ARG A 153 -11.74 29.48 -18.98
CA ARG A 153 -11.07 29.43 -20.28
C ARG A 153 -9.55 29.40 -20.12
N ARG A 154 -8.97 30.25 -19.26
CA ARG A 154 -7.53 30.25 -18.99
C ARG A 154 -7.04 28.88 -18.44
N ILE A 155 -7.80 28.26 -17.53
CA ILE A 155 -7.47 26.92 -17.03
C ILE A 155 -7.45 25.92 -18.20
N ARG A 156 -8.53 25.84 -18.99
CA ARG A 156 -8.59 24.91 -20.13
C ARG A 156 -7.49 25.12 -21.17
N ASP A 157 -7.10 26.37 -21.44
CA ASP A 157 -6.07 26.69 -22.44
C ASP A 157 -4.65 26.33 -21.99
N HIS A 158 -4.39 26.30 -20.68
CA HIS A 158 -3.05 26.12 -20.12
C HIS A 158 -2.85 24.80 -19.38
N VAL A 159 -3.95 24.10 -19.03
CA VAL A 159 -3.91 22.87 -18.23
C VAL A 159 -4.63 21.73 -18.95
N ILE A 160 -4.05 20.57 -18.89
CA ILE A 160 -4.72 19.29 -19.16
C ILE A 160 -5.03 18.66 -17.80
N VAL A 161 -6.30 18.59 -17.45
CA VAL A 161 -6.77 17.96 -16.21
C VAL A 161 -6.94 16.48 -16.46
N VAL A 162 -6.26 15.66 -15.68
CA VAL A 162 -6.44 14.21 -15.64
C VAL A 162 -7.16 13.88 -14.35
N LEU A 163 -8.46 13.59 -14.44
CA LEU A 163 -9.34 13.37 -13.30
C LEU A 163 -9.70 11.89 -13.18
N VAL A 164 -9.34 11.25 -12.08
CA VAL A 164 -9.85 9.94 -11.68
C VAL A 164 -10.98 10.16 -10.69
N PRO A 165 -12.25 9.99 -11.10
CA PRO A 165 -13.40 10.37 -10.26
C PRO A 165 -13.58 9.42 -9.07
N VAL A 166 -13.17 8.16 -9.20
CA VAL A 166 -13.26 7.14 -8.14
C VAL A 166 -12.08 6.18 -8.25
N MET A 167 -11.15 6.30 -7.31
CA MET A 167 -9.96 5.43 -7.23
C MET A 167 -10.28 4.03 -6.71
N ASN A 168 -11.33 3.89 -5.92
CA ASN A 168 -11.79 2.64 -5.33
C ASN A 168 -13.28 2.41 -5.64
N PRO A 169 -13.59 1.97 -6.87
CA PRO A 169 -14.95 1.70 -7.31
C PRO A 169 -15.68 0.66 -6.44
N ASP A 170 -14.99 -0.42 -6.06
CA ASP A 170 -15.54 -1.49 -5.23
C ASP A 170 -16.01 -0.95 -3.88
N GLY A 171 -15.15 -0.15 -3.25
CA GLY A 171 -15.44 0.44 -1.97
C GLY A 171 -16.58 1.44 -2.01
N LEU A 172 -16.68 2.27 -3.05
CA LEU A 172 -17.78 3.22 -3.17
C LEU A 172 -19.14 2.51 -3.21
N ASP A 173 -19.26 1.41 -3.95
CA ASP A 173 -20.50 0.63 -4.03
C ASP A 173 -20.83 -0.04 -2.68
N ILE A 174 -19.81 -0.56 -1.97
CA ILE A 174 -19.98 -1.12 -0.62
C ILE A 174 -20.53 -0.04 0.33
N VAL A 175 -19.89 1.13 0.37
CA VAL A 175 -20.29 2.25 1.25
C VAL A 175 -21.68 2.78 0.89
N ALA A 176 -21.94 3.04 -0.40
CA ALA A 176 -23.23 3.58 -0.85
C ALA A 176 -24.38 2.62 -0.57
N SER A 177 -24.17 1.31 -0.81
CA SER A 177 -25.16 0.28 -0.53
C SER A 177 -25.43 0.13 0.97
N TRP A 178 -24.37 0.10 1.79
CA TRP A 178 -24.48 0.04 3.25
C TRP A 178 -25.26 1.24 3.80
N TYR A 179 -24.85 2.45 3.38
CA TYR A 179 -25.50 3.67 3.84
C TYR A 179 -26.98 3.71 3.45
N ARG A 180 -27.32 3.43 2.19
CA ARG A 180 -28.71 3.41 1.69
C ARG A 180 -29.59 2.40 2.45
N ALA A 181 -29.04 1.25 2.83
CA ALA A 181 -29.77 0.25 3.61
C ALA A 181 -30.11 0.70 5.03
N HIS A 182 -29.36 1.66 5.60
CA HIS A 182 -29.50 2.07 7.00
C HIS A 182 -30.01 3.49 7.20
N VAL A 183 -30.19 4.28 6.14
CA VAL A 183 -30.78 5.62 6.22
C VAL A 183 -32.11 5.61 6.97
N GLY A 184 -32.28 6.50 7.96
CA GLY A 184 -33.46 6.60 8.80
C GLY A 184 -33.56 5.55 9.90
N THR A 185 -32.57 4.69 10.07
CA THR A 185 -32.47 3.73 11.19
C THR A 185 -31.50 4.24 12.26
N PRO A 186 -31.47 3.64 13.47
CA PRO A 186 -30.45 3.94 14.48
C PRO A 186 -29.01 3.69 13.99
N PHE A 187 -28.83 2.91 12.91
CA PHE A 187 -27.54 2.50 12.35
C PHE A 187 -27.13 3.30 11.11
N GLU A 188 -27.80 4.41 10.80
CA GLU A 188 -27.55 5.27 9.63
C GLU A 188 -26.05 5.62 9.46
N THR A 189 -25.34 5.79 10.54
CA THR A 189 -23.92 6.18 10.55
C THR A 189 -22.99 5.09 11.12
N SER A 190 -23.46 3.85 11.16
CA SER A 190 -22.64 2.72 11.63
C SER A 190 -21.43 2.49 10.71
N PRO A 191 -20.31 2.02 11.26
CA PRO A 191 -19.16 1.62 10.43
C PRO A 191 -19.49 0.42 9.54
N LEU A 192 -18.63 0.17 8.56
CA LEU A 192 -18.75 -1.04 7.74
C LEU A 192 -18.28 -2.27 8.53
N PRO A 193 -18.97 -3.42 8.41
CA PRO A 193 -18.53 -4.68 9.03
C PRO A 193 -17.45 -5.39 8.21
N VAL A 194 -16.99 -4.80 7.11
CA VAL A 194 -16.01 -5.34 6.17
C VAL A 194 -15.06 -4.25 5.69
N LEU A 195 -13.92 -4.65 5.16
CA LEU A 195 -13.01 -3.72 4.47
C LEU A 195 -13.65 -3.22 3.18
N TYR A 196 -13.58 -1.92 2.92
CA TYR A 196 -14.10 -1.32 1.69
C TYR A 196 -13.15 -1.46 0.48
N GLN A 197 -11.90 -1.85 0.68
CA GLN A 197 -11.02 -2.39 -0.36
C GLN A 197 -10.71 -3.83 0.01
N LYS A 198 -10.78 -4.73 -0.93
CA LYS A 198 -10.78 -6.20 -0.74
C LYS A 198 -9.76 -6.71 0.28
N TYR A 199 -8.53 -6.20 0.25
CA TYR A 199 -7.44 -6.63 1.12
C TYR A 199 -6.95 -5.55 2.08
N ALA A 200 -6.90 -4.32 1.62
CA ALA A 200 -6.20 -3.26 2.32
C ALA A 200 -7.12 -2.35 3.16
N GLY A 201 -8.42 -2.29 2.86
CA GLY A 201 -9.30 -1.32 3.51
C GLY A 201 -8.74 0.10 3.37
N HIS A 202 -8.48 0.78 4.49
CA HIS A 202 -7.88 2.12 4.52
C HIS A 202 -6.41 2.14 4.08
N ASP A 203 -5.72 1.03 4.18
CA ASP A 203 -4.33 0.88 3.73
C ASP A 203 -4.17 0.80 2.20
N ASN A 204 -5.27 0.96 1.43
CA ASN A 204 -5.16 1.17 -0.02
C ASN A 204 -4.37 2.46 -0.35
N ASN A 205 -4.26 3.40 0.62
CA ASN A 205 -3.36 4.55 0.55
C ASN A 205 -2.00 4.31 1.25
N ARG A 206 -1.51 3.06 1.26
CA ARG A 206 -0.20 2.67 1.80
C ARG A 206 0.61 1.79 0.86
N ASP A 207 0.04 1.46 -0.30
CA ASP A 207 0.59 0.48 -1.26
C ASP A 207 1.30 1.12 -2.46
N TRP A 208 1.53 2.44 -2.45
CA TRP A 208 1.95 3.18 -3.65
C TRP A 208 3.39 2.93 -4.09
N PHE A 209 4.27 2.44 -3.23
CA PHE A 209 5.61 2.01 -3.65
C PHE A 209 5.70 0.50 -3.90
N MET A 210 4.95 -0.33 -3.14
CA MET A 210 4.99 -1.78 -3.29
C MET A 210 4.11 -2.27 -4.44
N GLN A 211 3.02 -1.56 -4.72
CA GLN A 211 2.09 -1.82 -5.82
C GLN A 211 1.55 -3.25 -5.80
N ASN A 212 1.12 -3.67 -4.62
CA ASN A 212 0.50 -4.97 -4.41
C ASN A 212 -0.89 -5.06 -5.02
N LEU A 213 -1.70 -4.00 -4.91
CA LEU A 213 -3.09 -3.97 -5.34
C LEU A 213 -3.20 -3.69 -6.85
N ALA A 214 -4.27 -4.19 -7.47
CA ALA A 214 -4.54 -3.94 -8.89
C ALA A 214 -4.69 -2.45 -9.18
N GLU A 215 -5.42 -1.74 -8.32
CA GLU A 215 -5.70 -0.31 -8.45
C GLU A 215 -4.40 0.50 -8.41
N THR A 216 -3.48 0.19 -7.48
CA THR A 216 -2.21 0.92 -7.37
C THR A 216 -1.31 0.68 -8.60
N ARG A 217 -1.29 -0.54 -9.16
CA ARG A 217 -0.59 -0.83 -10.41
C ARG A 217 -1.16 -0.07 -11.61
N VAL A 218 -2.49 -0.08 -11.74
CA VAL A 218 -3.19 0.63 -12.82
C VAL A 218 -2.85 2.12 -12.79
N ILE A 219 -2.97 2.75 -11.64
CA ILE A 219 -2.74 4.19 -11.48
C ILE A 219 -1.25 4.56 -11.60
N SER A 220 -0.34 3.78 -11.01
CA SER A 220 1.11 4.01 -11.13
C SER A 220 1.58 3.98 -12.58
N ARG A 221 1.04 3.05 -13.38
CA ARG A 221 1.30 3.02 -14.82
C ARG A 221 0.84 4.31 -15.50
N GLN A 222 -0.37 4.78 -15.18
CA GLN A 222 -0.88 6.05 -15.74
C GLN A 222 0.03 7.22 -15.36
N LEU A 223 0.43 7.32 -14.09
CA LEU A 223 1.26 8.43 -13.60
C LEU A 223 2.66 8.46 -14.20
N TYR A 224 3.35 7.31 -14.22
CA TYR A 224 4.79 7.25 -14.48
C TYR A 224 5.15 6.81 -15.89
N GLN A 225 4.20 6.27 -16.66
CA GLN A 225 4.45 5.75 -18.01
C GLN A 225 3.57 6.38 -19.10
N GLU A 226 2.43 7.00 -18.71
CA GLU A 226 1.47 7.52 -19.68
C GLU A 226 1.29 9.05 -19.62
N TRP A 227 1.14 9.65 -18.43
CA TRP A 227 0.75 11.06 -18.30
C TRP A 227 1.86 11.99 -17.83
N PHE A 228 2.78 11.56 -16.99
CA PHE A 228 3.92 12.34 -16.45
C PHE A 228 3.51 13.70 -15.87
N PRO A 229 2.53 13.78 -14.95
CA PRO A 229 2.00 15.06 -14.48
C PRO A 229 3.06 15.88 -13.74
N GLN A 230 2.83 17.19 -13.68
CA GLN A 230 3.64 18.13 -12.90
C GLN A 230 3.08 18.30 -11.49
N ILE A 231 1.75 18.23 -11.37
CA ILE A 231 1.01 18.38 -10.12
C ILE A 231 0.12 17.16 -9.92
N LEU A 232 0.07 16.65 -8.70
CA LEU A 232 -0.88 15.64 -8.26
C LEU A 232 -1.63 16.16 -7.04
N TYR A 233 -2.96 16.11 -7.08
CA TYR A 233 -3.83 16.52 -6.00
C TYR A 233 -4.74 15.37 -5.57
N ASN A 234 -4.49 14.85 -4.37
CA ASN A 234 -5.21 13.76 -3.74
C ASN A 234 -6.21 14.31 -2.69
N HIS A 235 -7.48 13.98 -2.85
CA HIS A 235 -8.54 14.42 -1.93
C HIS A 235 -8.77 13.42 -0.82
N HIS A 236 -8.90 13.94 0.42
CA HIS A 236 -9.23 13.15 1.63
C HIS A 236 -10.22 13.85 2.55
N GLN A 237 -10.73 13.08 3.50
CA GLN A 237 -11.55 13.58 4.60
C GLN A 237 -11.02 13.10 5.95
N SER A 238 -11.03 13.99 6.91
CA SER A 238 -10.59 13.74 8.29
C SER A 238 -11.79 13.66 9.25
N GLY A 239 -11.52 13.55 10.56
CA GLY A 239 -12.56 13.48 11.59
C GLY A 239 -13.47 14.71 11.63
N GLN A 240 -14.70 14.57 12.18
CA GLN A 240 -15.74 15.58 12.20
C GLN A 240 -15.35 16.90 12.90
N THR A 241 -14.56 16.81 13.97
CA THR A 241 -14.10 17.97 14.76
C THR A 241 -12.75 18.52 14.30
N SER A 242 -12.22 18.04 13.17
CA SER A 242 -11.03 18.60 12.52
C SER A 242 -11.26 20.01 11.99
N PRO A 243 -10.22 20.74 11.58
CA PRO A 243 -10.39 21.91 10.72
C PRO A 243 -11.31 21.57 9.55
N ARG A 244 -12.09 22.55 9.08
CA ARG A 244 -13.03 22.27 7.96
C ARG A 244 -12.29 21.78 6.72
N ILE A 245 -11.09 22.29 6.50
CA ILE A 245 -10.13 21.72 5.55
C ILE A 245 -8.71 21.97 6.05
N TRP A 246 -7.90 20.93 5.97
CA TRP A 246 -6.45 21.04 6.10
C TRP A 246 -5.80 21.05 4.72
N ALA A 247 -4.81 21.92 4.52
CA ALA A 247 -4.01 22.02 3.30
C ALA A 247 -2.52 22.21 3.65
N PRO A 248 -1.57 21.92 2.74
CA PRO A 248 -0.16 22.24 2.97
C PRO A 248 0.03 23.74 3.29
N PRO A 249 1.14 24.14 3.93
CA PRO A 249 2.42 23.44 4.08
C PRO A 249 2.39 22.26 5.04
N MET A 250 3.29 21.30 4.77
CA MET A 250 3.51 20.12 5.60
C MET A 250 4.38 20.47 6.82
N ASP A 251 4.28 19.64 7.87
CA ASP A 251 5.21 19.66 8.99
C ASP A 251 6.53 18.94 8.65
N ASP A 252 7.57 19.16 9.44
CA ASP A 252 8.81 18.41 9.35
C ASP A 252 8.67 16.96 9.92
N PRO A 253 9.56 16.06 9.55
CA PRO A 253 10.71 16.24 8.67
C PRO A 253 10.37 16.05 7.19
N VAL A 254 11.21 16.63 6.32
CA VAL A 254 11.21 16.34 4.89
C VAL A 254 12.25 15.26 4.60
N ASN A 255 11.89 14.30 3.75
CA ASN A 255 12.80 13.24 3.33
C ASN A 255 13.93 13.82 2.45
N PRO A 256 15.21 13.49 2.75
CA PRO A 256 16.35 14.04 2.02
C PRO A 256 16.46 13.57 0.56
N ASN A 257 15.76 12.50 0.16
CA ASN A 257 15.73 12.03 -1.23
C ASN A 257 14.73 12.79 -2.11
N MET A 258 13.88 13.62 -1.50
CA MET A 258 12.95 14.48 -2.21
C MET A 258 13.67 15.73 -2.73
N HIS A 259 13.48 16.06 -4.02
CA HIS A 259 14.08 17.27 -4.59
C HIS A 259 13.52 18.54 -3.93
N PRO A 260 14.34 19.57 -3.58
CA PRO A 260 13.87 20.76 -2.86
C PRO A 260 12.75 21.55 -3.56
N LEU A 261 12.68 21.56 -4.88
CA LEU A 261 11.61 22.23 -5.65
C LEU A 261 10.23 21.61 -5.40
N ILE A 262 10.16 20.35 -5.00
CA ILE A 262 8.91 19.66 -4.62
C ILE A 262 8.30 20.38 -3.41
N GLN A 263 9.08 20.58 -2.35
CA GLN A 263 8.58 21.24 -1.13
C GLN A 263 8.11 22.68 -1.39
N ARG A 264 8.78 23.41 -2.28
CA ARG A 264 8.33 24.74 -2.70
C ARG A 264 7.00 24.70 -3.45
N GLY A 265 6.86 23.76 -4.38
CA GLY A 265 5.60 23.56 -5.10
C GLY A 265 4.44 23.19 -4.19
N ILE A 266 4.67 22.26 -3.24
CA ILE A 266 3.69 21.87 -2.22
C ILE A 266 3.22 23.11 -1.41
N SER A 267 4.16 23.93 -0.95
CA SER A 267 3.84 25.12 -0.16
C SER A 267 3.07 26.17 -0.97
N LEU A 268 3.46 26.39 -2.23
CA LEU A 268 2.75 27.31 -3.14
C LEU A 268 1.29 26.90 -3.34
N LEU A 269 1.04 25.63 -3.63
CA LEU A 269 -0.31 25.11 -3.84
C LEU A 269 -1.14 25.19 -2.56
N GLY A 270 -0.59 24.77 -1.42
CA GLY A 270 -1.32 24.78 -0.14
C GLY A 270 -1.70 26.18 0.32
N VAL A 271 -0.75 27.12 0.29
CA VAL A 271 -1.04 28.53 0.64
C VAL A 271 -2.06 29.13 -0.32
N GLY A 272 -1.98 28.81 -1.61
CA GLY A 272 -2.95 29.25 -2.60
C GLY A 272 -4.36 28.71 -2.37
N ILE A 273 -4.50 27.47 -1.93
CA ILE A 273 -5.79 26.89 -1.51
C ILE A 273 -6.36 27.64 -0.32
N MET A 274 -5.57 27.82 0.76
CA MET A 274 -6.01 28.51 1.96
C MET A 274 -6.42 29.96 1.67
N GLN A 275 -5.61 30.67 0.88
CA GLN A 275 -5.92 32.04 0.46
C GLN A 275 -7.24 32.13 -0.32
N ARG A 276 -7.53 31.15 -1.17
CA ARG A 276 -8.78 31.13 -1.95
C ARG A 276 -9.99 30.86 -1.06
N LEU A 277 -9.88 29.95 -0.11
CA LEU A 277 -10.93 29.66 0.87
C LEU A 277 -11.27 30.91 1.70
N GLU A 278 -10.26 31.64 2.19
CA GLU A 278 -10.46 32.91 2.91
C GLU A 278 -11.17 33.97 2.04
N GLN A 279 -10.77 34.10 0.76
CA GLN A 279 -11.43 35.03 -0.18
C GLN A 279 -12.90 34.71 -0.40
N GLU A 280 -13.29 33.44 -0.33
CA GLU A 280 -14.68 32.99 -0.44
C GLU A 280 -15.42 32.96 0.91
N GLY A 281 -14.79 33.42 2.00
CA GLY A 281 -15.37 33.43 3.35
C GLY A 281 -15.54 32.04 3.98
N LYS A 282 -14.84 31.05 3.47
CA LYS A 282 -14.86 29.65 3.96
C LYS A 282 -13.92 29.50 5.15
N ARG A 283 -14.51 29.39 6.35
CA ARG A 283 -13.79 29.37 7.63
C ARG A 283 -13.18 28.01 7.93
N GLY A 284 -12.17 27.97 8.82
CA GLY A 284 -11.57 26.74 9.33
C GLY A 284 -10.60 26.07 8.36
N ALA A 285 -10.00 26.83 7.45
CA ALA A 285 -8.88 26.37 6.65
C ALA A 285 -7.59 26.42 7.47
N GLN A 286 -6.86 25.29 7.59
CA GLN A 286 -5.65 25.19 8.37
C GLN A 286 -4.49 24.64 7.56
N GLY A 287 -3.30 25.23 7.73
CA GLY A 287 -2.02 24.68 7.26
C GLY A 287 -1.14 24.15 8.42
N TYR A 288 0.04 23.64 8.07
CA TYR A 288 1.11 23.25 8.97
C TYR A 288 0.64 22.34 10.12
N SER A 289 0.12 21.17 9.77
CA SER A 289 -0.41 20.19 10.71
C SER A 289 0.45 18.90 10.74
N THR A 290 -0.11 17.81 11.20
CA THR A 290 0.54 16.52 11.48
C THR A 290 1.14 15.79 10.28
N TYR A 291 0.85 16.19 9.07
CA TYR A 291 1.36 15.54 7.86
C TYR A 291 2.78 16.02 7.57
N SER A 292 3.69 15.08 7.33
CA SER A 292 5.06 15.36 6.92
C SER A 292 5.38 14.73 5.55
N ASN A 293 6.50 15.12 4.96
CA ASN A 293 7.01 14.54 3.73
C ASN A 293 8.21 13.61 3.98
N TRP A 294 8.17 12.87 5.09
CA TRP A 294 9.17 11.85 5.41
C TRP A 294 8.89 10.53 4.69
N TRP A 295 7.72 9.96 4.95
CA TRP A 295 7.33 8.66 4.44
C TRP A 295 6.79 8.73 2.99
N ASN A 296 7.16 7.74 2.17
CA ASN A 296 6.93 7.73 0.73
C ASN A 296 5.71 6.92 0.25
N GLY A 297 4.99 6.21 1.11
CA GLY A 297 4.06 5.14 0.68
C GLY A 297 2.63 5.57 0.38
N GLY A 298 2.29 6.87 0.44
CA GLY A 298 0.96 7.39 0.13
C GLY A 298 0.83 7.96 -1.28
N MET A 299 -0.41 8.05 -1.80
CA MET A 299 -0.70 8.61 -3.13
C MET A 299 -0.12 10.00 -3.34
N ARG A 300 -0.15 10.85 -2.32
CA ARG A 300 0.45 12.19 -2.39
C ARG A 300 1.98 12.22 -2.29
N SER A 301 2.57 11.23 -1.61
CA SER A 301 4.00 11.26 -1.26
C SER A 301 4.87 10.49 -2.24
N THR A 302 4.47 9.31 -2.71
CA THR A 302 5.23 8.54 -3.71
C THR A 302 5.56 9.35 -4.96
N PRO A 303 4.64 10.12 -5.55
CA PRO A 303 4.94 10.95 -6.72
C PRO A 303 6.02 12.01 -6.47
N CYS A 304 6.18 12.48 -5.24
CA CYS A 304 7.21 13.46 -4.90
C CYS A 304 8.63 12.93 -5.14
N PHE A 305 8.85 11.62 -4.97
CA PHE A 305 10.11 10.95 -5.28
C PHE A 305 10.29 10.66 -6.77
N HIS A 306 9.22 10.88 -7.57
CA HIS A 306 9.22 10.85 -9.02
C HIS A 306 9.24 12.26 -9.64
N ASN A 307 9.63 13.27 -8.86
CA ASN A 307 9.68 14.68 -9.26
C ASN A 307 8.30 15.26 -9.67
N ILE A 308 7.19 14.79 -9.09
CA ILE A 308 5.83 15.31 -9.25
C ILE A 308 5.44 16.01 -7.96
N VAL A 309 4.90 17.23 -8.05
CA VAL A 309 4.45 17.97 -6.85
C VAL A 309 3.13 17.35 -6.34
N GLY A 310 3.24 16.47 -5.36
CA GLY A 310 2.10 15.77 -4.76
C GLY A 310 1.58 16.48 -3.51
N ILE A 311 0.28 16.81 -3.49
CA ILE A 311 -0.40 17.36 -2.32
C ILE A 311 -1.64 16.55 -1.95
N LEU A 312 -2.09 16.72 -0.72
CA LEU A 312 -3.44 16.34 -0.30
C LEU A 312 -4.12 17.49 0.42
N THR A 313 -5.44 17.42 0.51
CA THR A 313 -6.25 18.15 1.50
C THR A 313 -7.09 17.17 2.29
N GLU A 314 -7.37 17.54 3.55
CA GLU A 314 -8.23 16.78 4.46
C GLU A 314 -9.43 17.63 4.82
N THR A 315 -10.56 17.41 4.17
CA THR A 315 -11.82 18.09 4.51
C THR A 315 -12.48 17.38 5.68
N ALA A 316 -13.00 18.13 6.66
CA ALA A 316 -13.72 17.51 7.77
C ALA A 316 -14.89 16.69 7.26
N SER A 317 -15.02 15.44 7.72
CA SER A 317 -16.10 14.54 7.33
C SER A 317 -17.42 14.92 8.01
N GLY A 318 -18.52 14.77 7.31
CA GLY A 318 -19.80 14.47 7.93
C GLY A 318 -19.86 13.01 8.36
N ARG A 319 -20.81 12.32 8.57
CA ARG A 319 -20.89 10.86 8.60
C ARG A 319 -21.62 10.40 7.34
N TYR A 320 -20.88 10.06 6.32
CA TYR A 320 -21.40 9.82 4.97
C TYR A 320 -22.16 11.07 4.46
N ALA A 321 -23.45 10.94 4.08
CA ALA A 321 -24.28 12.05 3.66
C ALA A 321 -25.26 12.55 4.77
N THR A 322 -25.06 12.10 6.01
CA THR A 322 -25.87 12.53 7.15
C THR A 322 -25.37 13.87 7.68
N PRO A 323 -26.21 14.91 7.77
CA PRO A 323 -25.85 16.17 8.39
C PRO A 323 -25.42 15.99 9.86
N VAL A 324 -24.38 16.72 10.25
CA VAL A 324 -23.87 16.70 11.62
C VAL A 324 -23.99 18.10 12.22
N GLU A 325 -24.60 18.20 13.39
CA GLU A 325 -24.58 19.41 14.20
C GLU A 325 -23.43 19.33 15.20
N ILE A 326 -22.54 20.31 15.19
CA ILE A 326 -21.36 20.38 16.05
C ILE A 326 -21.46 21.65 16.90
N GLU A 327 -21.84 21.46 18.17
CA GLU A 327 -21.89 22.55 19.12
C GLU A 327 -20.48 23.12 19.38
N PRO A 328 -20.35 24.43 19.63
CA PRO A 328 -19.06 25.07 19.87
C PRO A 328 -18.24 24.45 20.99
N ASP A 329 -18.90 23.97 22.05
CA ASP A 329 -18.26 23.33 23.20
C ASP A 329 -17.74 21.91 22.92
N ARG A 330 -18.15 21.31 21.79
CA ARG A 330 -17.62 20.01 21.30
C ARG A 330 -16.41 20.15 20.41
N LEU A 331 -16.06 21.37 20.01
CA LEU A 331 -14.81 21.60 19.28
C LEU A 331 -13.62 21.37 20.21
N PRO A 332 -12.50 20.79 19.72
CA PRO A 332 -11.30 20.65 20.53
C PRO A 332 -10.77 22.04 20.91
N THR A 333 -10.19 22.18 22.06
CA THR A 333 -9.56 23.45 22.49
C THR A 333 -8.29 23.74 21.68
N ARG A 334 -7.62 22.67 21.26
CA ARG A 334 -6.41 22.76 20.42
C ARG A 334 -6.52 21.82 19.23
N LEU A 335 -6.01 22.28 18.11
CA LEU A 335 -5.79 21.46 16.93
C LEU A 335 -4.54 20.57 17.12
N ARG A 336 -4.36 19.58 16.27
CA ARG A 336 -3.18 18.69 16.32
C ARG A 336 -1.85 19.43 16.13
N SER A 337 -1.86 20.58 15.45
CA SER A 337 -0.72 21.51 15.35
C SER A 337 -0.31 22.13 16.68
N GLY A 338 -1.16 22.04 17.71
CA GLY A 338 -0.98 22.69 19.00
C GLY A 338 -1.61 24.09 19.10
N GLU A 339 -2.07 24.66 17.99
CA GLU A 339 -2.75 25.95 17.94
C GLU A 339 -4.17 25.89 18.52
N SER A 340 -4.71 27.04 18.91
CA SER A 340 -6.12 27.13 19.30
C SER A 340 -7.02 26.72 18.14
N ALA A 341 -8.05 25.95 18.42
CA ALA A 341 -9.06 25.58 17.42
C ALA A 341 -10.10 26.69 17.22
N THR A 342 -10.26 27.60 18.18
CA THR A 342 -11.33 28.61 18.24
C THR A 342 -10.82 30.05 18.13
N GLU A 343 -9.53 30.29 18.38
CA GLU A 343 -8.94 31.63 18.27
C GLU A 343 -8.10 31.75 17.01
N PRO A 344 -8.10 32.93 16.34
CA PRO A 344 -7.28 33.15 15.15
C PRO A 344 -5.79 32.93 15.41
N SER A 345 -5.12 32.26 14.46
CA SER A 345 -3.69 32.03 14.45
C SER A 345 -3.11 32.19 13.05
N THR A 346 -1.80 32.15 12.91
CA THR A 346 -1.11 32.27 11.61
C THR A 346 -1.61 31.24 10.60
N TRP A 347 -1.87 30.02 11.05
CA TRP A 347 -2.26 28.91 10.16
C TRP A 347 -3.76 28.61 10.20
N ASN A 348 -4.55 29.31 11.02
CA ASN A 348 -6.00 29.25 11.12
C ASN A 348 -6.54 30.65 11.39
N PRO A 349 -6.49 31.57 10.42
CA PRO A 349 -6.87 32.99 10.64
C PRO A 349 -8.35 33.18 10.87
N SER A 350 -9.19 32.33 10.32
CA SER A 350 -10.66 32.37 10.41
C SER A 350 -11.19 31.06 10.96
N PRO A 351 -11.09 30.79 12.29
CA PRO A 351 -11.56 29.53 12.87
C PRO A 351 -13.05 29.30 12.63
N TRP A 352 -13.40 28.02 12.42
CA TRP A 352 -14.81 27.63 12.37
C TRP A 352 -15.36 27.48 13.79
N THR A 353 -16.52 28.01 14.03
CA THR A 353 -17.10 28.18 15.39
C THR A 353 -18.22 27.19 15.72
N GLY A 354 -18.36 26.12 14.97
CA GLY A 354 -19.46 25.17 15.15
C GLY A 354 -20.65 25.45 14.21
N GLY A 355 -21.67 24.61 14.29
CA GLY A 355 -22.87 24.63 13.47
C GLY A 355 -23.09 23.36 12.67
N THR A 356 -24.04 23.40 11.75
CA THR A 356 -24.39 22.29 10.88
C THR A 356 -23.29 22.08 9.84
N TRP A 357 -22.87 20.84 9.63
CA TRP A 357 -21.90 20.42 8.61
C TRP A 357 -22.48 19.31 7.74
N ARG A 358 -22.65 19.59 6.45
CA ARG A 358 -23.32 18.73 5.47
C ARG A 358 -22.37 18.19 4.42
N LEU A 359 -22.79 17.18 3.70
CA LEU A 359 -22.05 16.70 2.52
C LEU A 359 -21.85 17.83 1.49
N ARG A 360 -22.87 18.69 1.29
CA ARG A 360 -22.77 19.85 0.39
C ARG A 360 -21.65 20.80 0.80
N ASP A 361 -21.51 21.12 2.09
CA ASP A 361 -20.46 22.02 2.58
C ASP A 361 -19.07 21.43 2.30
N GLN A 362 -18.90 20.13 2.50
CA GLN A 362 -17.65 19.41 2.21
C GLN A 362 -17.28 19.53 0.74
N MET A 363 -18.24 19.26 -0.15
CA MET A 363 -18.04 19.36 -1.61
C MET A 363 -17.70 20.79 -2.04
N ASP A 364 -18.32 21.82 -1.43
CA ASP A 364 -18.05 23.23 -1.73
C ASP A 364 -16.62 23.65 -1.36
N TYR A 365 -16.08 23.12 -0.23
CA TYR A 365 -14.69 23.35 0.14
C TYR A 365 -13.72 22.63 -0.82
N MET A 366 -14.03 21.38 -1.18
CA MET A 366 -13.21 20.60 -2.13
C MET A 366 -13.21 21.24 -3.53
N LEU A 367 -14.35 21.72 -4.00
CA LEU A 367 -14.45 22.40 -5.30
C LEU A 367 -13.58 23.65 -5.34
N THR A 368 -13.66 24.52 -4.29
CA THR A 368 -12.81 25.70 -4.17
C THR A 368 -11.33 25.35 -4.16
N ALA A 369 -10.91 24.34 -3.40
CA ALA A 369 -9.54 23.88 -3.33
C ALA A 369 -9.05 23.36 -4.70
N THR A 370 -9.89 22.58 -5.39
CA THR A 370 -9.59 22.07 -6.75
C THR A 370 -9.37 23.22 -7.73
N MET A 371 -10.27 24.20 -7.76
CA MET A 371 -10.16 25.34 -8.68
C MET A 371 -8.95 26.22 -8.34
N ALA A 372 -8.55 26.33 -7.07
CA ALA A 372 -7.32 27.01 -6.67
C ALA A 372 -6.06 26.33 -7.24
N VAL A 373 -5.98 24.99 -7.13
CA VAL A 373 -4.86 24.20 -7.70
C VAL A 373 -4.79 24.38 -9.21
N LEU A 374 -5.91 24.25 -9.92
CA LEU A 374 -5.98 24.39 -11.38
C LEU A 374 -5.59 25.80 -11.86
N ARG A 375 -6.01 26.82 -11.12
CA ARG A 375 -5.61 28.21 -11.41
C ARG A 375 -4.10 28.39 -11.29
N LEU A 376 -3.48 27.87 -10.22
CA LEU A 376 -2.02 27.92 -10.05
C LEU A 376 -1.29 27.07 -11.09
N GLY A 377 -1.87 25.94 -11.49
CA GLY A 377 -1.38 25.14 -12.61
C GLY A 377 -1.34 25.93 -13.93
N ALA A 378 -2.37 26.71 -14.20
CA ALA A 378 -2.46 27.57 -15.38
C ALA A 378 -1.53 28.80 -15.30
N GLU A 379 -1.47 29.45 -14.12
CA GLU A 379 -0.68 30.66 -13.89
C GLU A 379 0.82 30.43 -14.08
N TYR A 380 1.33 29.32 -13.51
CA TYR A 380 2.76 28.97 -13.53
C TYR A 380 3.06 27.81 -14.48
N ARG A 381 2.30 27.65 -15.58
CA ARG A 381 2.38 26.52 -16.51
C ARG A 381 3.81 26.22 -16.98
N GLU A 382 4.53 27.23 -17.44
CA GLU A 382 5.89 27.08 -17.98
C GLU A 382 6.89 26.70 -16.87
N ASP A 383 6.71 27.27 -15.67
CA ASP A 383 7.56 26.96 -14.52
C ASP A 383 7.35 25.53 -14.04
N TRP A 384 6.11 25.03 -13.97
CA TRP A 384 5.82 23.64 -13.62
C TRP A 384 6.49 22.65 -14.57
N LEU A 385 6.38 22.90 -15.88
CA LEU A 385 7.00 22.09 -16.92
C LEU A 385 8.52 22.15 -16.87
N TYR A 386 9.09 23.34 -16.76
CA TYR A 386 10.55 23.50 -16.71
C TYR A 386 11.15 22.95 -15.40
N ASN A 387 10.48 23.14 -14.26
CA ASN A 387 10.91 22.56 -12.98
C ASN A 387 10.94 21.03 -13.04
N ARG A 388 9.99 20.42 -13.75
CA ARG A 388 9.99 18.97 -13.97
C ARG A 388 11.27 18.48 -14.63
N TYR A 389 11.72 19.19 -15.67
CA TYR A 389 13.01 18.93 -16.32
C TYR A 389 14.20 19.18 -15.37
N GLN A 390 14.20 20.30 -14.67
CA GLN A 390 15.28 20.62 -13.73
C GLN A 390 15.48 19.51 -12.69
N MET A 391 14.40 19.09 -12.07
CA MET A 391 14.43 18.02 -11.08
C MET A 391 14.98 16.70 -11.65
N ALA A 392 14.52 16.30 -12.84
CA ALA A 392 15.02 15.10 -13.51
C ALA A 392 16.51 15.19 -13.83
N ARG A 393 16.95 16.31 -14.45
CA ARG A 393 18.37 16.59 -14.74
C ARG A 393 19.23 16.55 -13.49
N ASP A 394 18.80 17.18 -12.42
CA ASP A 394 19.55 17.27 -11.16
C ASP A 394 19.66 15.90 -10.48
N GLN A 395 18.62 15.07 -10.54
CA GLN A 395 18.68 13.68 -10.07
C GLN A 395 19.67 12.82 -10.88
N VAL A 396 19.65 12.96 -12.19
CA VAL A 396 20.62 12.27 -13.08
C VAL A 396 22.05 12.72 -12.77
N ALA A 397 22.28 14.02 -12.64
CA ALA A 397 23.60 14.58 -12.30
C ALA A 397 24.08 14.11 -10.93
N ALA A 398 23.20 14.14 -9.92
CA ALA A 398 23.51 13.66 -8.57
C ALA A 398 23.85 12.18 -8.54
N GLY A 399 23.24 11.36 -9.41
CA GLY A 399 23.54 9.93 -9.51
C GLY A 399 24.88 9.61 -10.20
N ARG A 400 25.43 10.55 -11.00
CA ARG A 400 26.75 10.39 -11.65
C ARG A 400 27.92 10.66 -10.70
N THR A 401 27.74 11.53 -9.73
CA THR A 401 28.81 12.07 -8.86
C THR A 401 28.60 11.82 -7.38
N GLY A 402 27.39 11.42 -6.96
CA GLY A 402 27.01 11.19 -5.58
C GLY A 402 27.14 9.73 -5.17
N SER A 403 26.90 9.48 -3.87
CA SER A 403 26.86 8.16 -3.25
C SER A 403 25.37 7.79 -2.92
N PRO A 404 25.01 6.52 -3.14
CA PRO A 404 25.72 5.53 -3.93
C PRO A 404 25.67 5.84 -5.43
N TYR A 405 26.65 5.30 -6.19
CA TYR A 405 26.66 5.33 -7.65
C TYR A 405 25.66 4.33 -8.25
N ALA A 406 25.54 3.17 -7.60
CA ALA A 406 24.59 2.12 -7.97
C ALA A 406 24.22 1.25 -6.76
N PHE A 407 23.09 0.53 -6.88
CA PHE A 407 22.82 -0.66 -6.08
C PHE A 407 22.98 -1.90 -6.94
N VAL A 408 23.63 -2.93 -6.39
CA VAL A 408 23.86 -4.20 -7.06
C VAL A 408 23.18 -5.32 -6.27
N ILE A 409 22.37 -6.13 -6.94
CA ILE A 409 21.70 -7.30 -6.38
C ILE A 409 22.32 -8.53 -7.06
N PRO A 410 23.29 -9.21 -6.42
CA PRO A 410 23.93 -10.37 -6.99
C PRO A 410 22.97 -11.58 -7.03
N PRO A 411 23.16 -12.56 -7.95
CA PRO A 411 22.23 -13.66 -8.15
C PRO A 411 22.25 -14.73 -7.04
N ASP A 412 23.27 -14.74 -6.18
CA ASP A 412 23.41 -15.67 -5.06
C ASP A 412 22.59 -15.22 -3.83
N GLN A 413 21.30 -15.04 -4.02
CA GLN A 413 20.33 -14.67 -2.98
C GLN A 413 19.84 -15.89 -2.19
N HIS A 414 19.37 -15.66 -0.97
CA HIS A 414 18.63 -16.66 -0.20
C HIS A 414 17.34 -17.08 -0.93
N ASP A 415 16.62 -16.11 -1.47
CA ASP A 415 15.40 -16.25 -2.28
C ASP A 415 15.51 -15.35 -3.54
N TRP A 416 16.01 -15.95 -4.65
CA TRP A 416 16.18 -15.20 -5.89
C TRP A 416 14.87 -14.69 -6.51
N PRO A 417 13.76 -15.45 -6.55
CA PRO A 417 12.46 -14.94 -6.97
C PRO A 417 12.01 -13.68 -6.21
N THR A 418 12.27 -13.62 -4.91
CA THR A 418 11.96 -12.42 -4.11
C THR A 418 12.89 -11.25 -4.48
N ALA A 419 14.16 -11.48 -4.81
CA ALA A 419 15.05 -10.43 -5.30
C ALA A 419 14.61 -9.88 -6.66
N VAL A 420 14.14 -10.76 -7.56
CA VAL A 420 13.54 -10.34 -8.83
C VAL A 420 12.24 -9.55 -8.60
N LYS A 421 11.41 -9.94 -7.61
CA LYS A 421 10.21 -9.18 -7.25
C LYS A 421 10.54 -7.78 -6.75
N LEU A 422 11.62 -7.60 -5.98
CA LEU A 422 12.10 -6.27 -5.59
C LEU A 422 12.47 -5.43 -6.83
N ALA A 423 13.20 -6.02 -7.77
CA ALA A 423 13.60 -5.36 -9.00
C ALA A 423 12.41 -5.00 -9.90
N GLU A 424 11.41 -5.90 -10.01
CA GLU A 424 10.14 -5.63 -10.69
C GLU A 424 9.37 -4.48 -10.03
N THR A 425 9.33 -4.43 -8.71
CA THR A 425 8.68 -3.34 -7.95
C THR A 425 9.33 -1.99 -8.25
N LEU A 426 10.65 -1.93 -8.35
CA LEU A 426 11.37 -0.73 -8.79
C LEU A 426 11.02 -0.35 -10.23
N ASP A 427 10.96 -1.30 -11.17
CA ASP A 427 10.59 -1.05 -12.58
C ASP A 427 9.14 -0.57 -12.73
N LEU A 428 8.20 -1.11 -11.95
CA LEU A 428 6.82 -0.60 -11.88
C LEU A 428 6.76 0.85 -11.40
N GLY A 429 7.69 1.26 -10.52
CA GLY A 429 7.95 2.65 -10.14
C GLY A 429 8.83 3.41 -11.13
N ALA A 430 8.93 2.96 -12.39
CA ALA A 430 9.68 3.57 -13.47
C ALA A 430 11.18 3.79 -13.19
N VAL A 431 11.78 2.93 -12.34
CA VAL A 431 13.22 2.85 -12.13
C VAL A 431 13.88 2.00 -13.21
N ASP A 432 14.97 2.47 -13.78
CA ASP A 432 15.75 1.70 -14.74
C ASP A 432 16.54 0.58 -14.04
N VAL A 433 16.15 -0.67 -14.26
CA VAL A 433 16.83 -1.86 -13.77
C VAL A 433 17.60 -2.54 -14.92
N HIS A 434 18.88 -2.85 -14.70
CA HIS A 434 19.73 -3.52 -15.66
C HIS A 434 20.20 -4.88 -15.16
N ARG A 435 20.59 -5.75 -16.08
CA ARG A 435 21.26 -7.01 -15.80
C ARG A 435 22.68 -6.96 -16.36
N ALA A 436 23.66 -7.35 -15.57
CA ALA A 436 25.03 -7.53 -16.06
C ALA A 436 25.11 -8.77 -16.94
N THR A 437 25.60 -8.60 -18.19
CA THR A 437 25.76 -9.70 -19.15
C THR A 437 27.11 -10.40 -19.01
N ALA A 438 28.07 -9.77 -18.32
CA ALA A 438 29.39 -10.32 -17.96
C ALA A 438 29.70 -9.99 -16.50
N ALA A 439 30.62 -10.69 -15.89
CA ALA A 439 31.13 -10.35 -14.57
C ALA A 439 31.86 -9.00 -14.62
N PHE A 440 31.83 -8.26 -13.53
CA PHE A 440 32.49 -6.96 -13.37
C PHE A 440 32.99 -6.75 -11.94
N ASP A 441 34.01 -5.93 -11.78
CA ASP A 441 34.62 -5.60 -10.49
C ASP A 441 34.37 -4.15 -10.12
N THR A 442 34.01 -3.90 -8.88
CA THR A 442 33.88 -2.55 -8.32
C THR A 442 33.96 -2.58 -6.79
N GLY A 443 34.49 -1.51 -6.18
CA GLY A 443 34.60 -1.38 -4.74
C GLY A 443 35.37 -2.53 -4.04
N GLY A 444 36.31 -3.16 -4.73
CA GLY A 444 37.07 -4.31 -4.23
C GLY A 444 36.30 -5.64 -4.21
N ARG A 445 35.18 -5.72 -4.88
CA ARG A 445 34.31 -6.91 -5.01
C ARG A 445 34.09 -7.26 -6.47
N SER A 446 33.92 -8.58 -6.72
CA SER A 446 33.55 -9.11 -8.03
C SER A 446 32.09 -9.52 -8.04
N TYR A 447 31.37 -9.07 -9.04
CA TYR A 447 29.95 -9.37 -9.24
C TYR A 447 29.80 -10.26 -10.50
N PRO A 448 29.16 -11.44 -10.40
CA PRO A 448 29.00 -12.31 -11.52
C PRO A 448 28.01 -11.77 -12.57
N ALA A 449 28.08 -12.31 -13.78
CA ALA A 449 27.03 -12.15 -14.78
C ALA A 449 25.68 -12.56 -14.20
N GLY A 450 24.61 -11.86 -14.57
CA GLY A 450 23.26 -12.07 -14.01
C GLY A 450 22.94 -11.16 -12.81
N SER A 451 23.93 -10.44 -12.23
CA SER A 451 23.66 -9.43 -11.21
C SER A 451 22.72 -8.34 -11.73
N LEU A 452 21.73 -7.94 -10.93
CA LEU A 452 20.87 -6.81 -11.26
C LEU A 452 21.54 -5.53 -10.77
N VAL A 453 21.48 -4.49 -11.59
CA VAL A 453 22.16 -3.21 -11.36
C VAL A 453 21.18 -2.07 -11.51
N ILE A 454 21.06 -1.26 -10.47
CA ILE A 454 20.25 -0.05 -10.41
C ILE A 454 21.22 1.14 -10.37
N LEU A 455 21.50 1.73 -11.54
CA LEU A 455 22.36 2.93 -11.63
C LEU A 455 21.59 4.13 -11.05
N MET A 456 22.25 4.91 -10.20
CA MET A 456 21.63 6.10 -9.61
C MET A 456 21.54 7.29 -10.58
N ALA A 457 22.25 7.28 -11.70
CA ALA A 457 22.19 8.30 -12.74
C ALA A 457 20.92 8.20 -13.60
N GLN A 458 19.76 8.34 -12.97
CA GLN A 458 18.44 8.24 -13.60
C GLN A 458 17.43 9.24 -13.00
N PRO A 459 16.34 9.59 -13.73
CA PRO A 459 15.39 10.62 -13.30
C PRO A 459 14.71 10.31 -11.95
N HIS A 460 14.42 9.04 -11.70
CA HIS A 460 13.75 8.58 -10.49
C HIS A 460 14.74 8.04 -9.42
N ARG A 461 15.96 8.61 -9.40
CA ARG A 461 16.97 8.31 -8.38
C ARG A 461 16.43 8.44 -6.96
N GLY A 462 15.66 9.52 -6.70
CA GLY A 462 15.06 9.75 -5.39
C GLY A 462 14.24 8.57 -4.91
N PHE A 463 13.38 8.00 -5.76
CA PHE A 463 12.55 6.84 -5.45
C PHE A 463 13.38 5.56 -5.25
N ALA A 464 14.29 5.26 -6.17
CA ALA A 464 15.15 4.07 -6.06
C ALA A 464 16.01 4.10 -4.79
N LYS A 465 16.62 5.24 -4.50
CA LYS A 465 17.46 5.42 -3.31
C LYS A 465 16.64 5.27 -2.03
N ASP A 466 15.47 5.91 -1.98
CA ASP A 466 14.59 5.89 -0.81
C ASP A 466 14.07 4.49 -0.44
N LEU A 467 13.89 3.62 -1.42
CA LEU A 467 13.46 2.23 -1.16
C LEU A 467 14.61 1.30 -0.77
N LEU A 468 15.84 1.60 -1.16
CA LEU A 468 16.97 0.68 -1.01
C LEU A 468 17.94 1.05 0.13
N GLU A 469 18.02 2.32 0.53
CA GLU A 469 18.87 2.74 1.65
C GLU A 469 18.16 2.64 3.00
N ALA A 470 18.93 2.57 4.08
CA ALA A 470 18.38 2.67 5.44
C ALA A 470 17.90 4.10 5.72
N GLN A 471 16.68 4.23 6.25
CA GLN A 471 16.17 5.51 6.71
C GLN A 471 16.64 5.78 8.15
N HIS A 472 16.95 7.03 8.45
CA HIS A 472 17.32 7.52 9.77
C HIS A 472 16.39 8.68 10.13
N HIS A 473 15.23 8.35 10.71
CA HIS A 473 14.26 9.37 11.13
C HIS A 473 14.86 10.19 12.29
N PRO A 474 14.81 11.53 12.23
CA PRO A 474 15.32 12.36 13.31
C PRO A 474 14.51 12.15 14.60
N ASP A 475 15.18 12.13 15.75
CA ASP A 475 14.52 12.14 17.08
C ASP A 475 13.81 13.49 17.28
N ARG A 476 12.49 13.47 17.11
CA ARG A 476 11.64 14.65 17.29
C ARG A 476 10.77 14.49 18.53
N ARG A 477 10.79 15.51 19.40
CA ARG A 477 10.07 15.48 20.67
C ARG A 477 9.18 16.72 20.84
N GLN A 478 8.19 16.60 21.70
CA GLN A 478 7.34 17.71 22.13
C GLN A 478 8.04 18.47 23.26
N GLY A 479 9.03 19.31 22.91
CA GLY A 479 9.95 19.93 23.87
C GLY A 479 11.19 19.08 24.14
N ALA A 480 12.17 19.62 24.89
CA ALA A 480 13.49 18.98 25.07
C ALA A 480 13.42 17.58 25.71
N ASP A 481 12.55 17.39 26.71
CA ASP A 481 12.39 16.14 27.46
C ASP A 481 10.97 15.56 27.32
N GLY A 482 10.21 16.04 26.34
CA GLY A 482 8.84 15.61 26.12
C GLY A 482 8.70 14.26 25.40
N PRO A 483 7.48 13.75 25.25
CA PRO A 483 7.24 12.53 24.51
C PRO A 483 7.63 12.68 23.04
N PRO A 484 7.98 11.57 22.38
CA PRO A 484 8.25 11.54 20.95
C PRO A 484 7.10 12.13 20.12
N LYS A 485 7.43 12.89 19.07
CA LYS A 485 6.46 13.37 18.09
C LYS A 485 6.30 12.29 17.01
N PRO A 486 5.10 11.69 16.86
CA PRO A 486 4.88 10.61 15.92
C PRO A 486 5.22 11.01 14.48
N PRO A 487 5.92 10.16 13.70
CA PRO A 487 6.03 10.37 12.27
C PRO A 487 4.66 10.18 11.59
N TYR A 488 4.52 10.72 10.42
CA TYR A 488 3.45 10.36 9.51
C TYR A 488 4.04 9.45 8.43
N ASP A 489 3.72 8.29 8.35
CA ASP A 489 3.07 7.13 8.86
C ASP A 489 4.12 6.26 9.58
N MET A 490 5.28 5.97 8.93
CA MET A 490 6.38 5.13 9.37
C MET A 490 7.69 5.91 9.46
N ALA A 491 8.61 5.44 10.32
CA ALA A 491 9.94 6.02 10.48
C ALA A 491 10.96 5.44 9.49
N GLY A 492 10.85 4.13 9.15
CA GLY A 492 11.73 3.47 8.20
C GLY A 492 11.04 2.30 7.49
N TRP A 493 11.43 2.03 6.24
CA TRP A 493 10.74 1.08 5.35
C TRP A 493 11.67 0.37 4.36
N THR A 494 12.98 0.41 4.52
CA THR A 494 13.98 -0.15 3.60
C THR A 494 13.52 -1.48 3.00
N LEU A 495 13.15 -1.46 1.74
CA LEU A 495 12.42 -2.58 1.12
C LEU A 495 13.31 -3.81 0.93
N SER A 496 14.60 -3.61 0.59
CA SER A 496 15.56 -4.71 0.48
C SER A 496 15.68 -5.49 1.79
N TYR A 497 15.68 -4.81 2.94
CA TYR A 497 15.73 -5.46 4.25
C TYR A 497 14.45 -6.25 4.54
N GLN A 498 13.28 -5.62 4.36
CA GLN A 498 11.98 -6.27 4.57
C GLN A 498 11.81 -7.51 3.69
N MET A 499 12.28 -7.45 2.45
CA MET A 499 12.17 -8.58 1.52
C MET A 499 13.27 -9.63 1.73
N GLY A 500 14.25 -9.40 2.61
CA GLY A 500 15.36 -10.31 2.81
C GLY A 500 16.29 -10.41 1.59
N VAL A 501 16.42 -9.32 0.85
CA VAL A 501 17.22 -9.21 -0.38
C VAL A 501 18.53 -8.48 -0.08
N ARG A 502 19.65 -9.10 -0.46
CA ARG A 502 20.95 -8.45 -0.43
C ARG A 502 21.08 -7.52 -1.62
N ALA A 503 20.88 -6.21 -1.38
CA ALA A 503 21.13 -5.13 -2.31
C ALA A 503 22.33 -4.32 -1.78
N GLU A 504 23.41 -4.30 -2.52
CA GLU A 504 24.68 -3.70 -2.08
C GLU A 504 24.85 -2.31 -2.68
N ALA A 505 25.03 -1.30 -1.84
CA ALA A 505 25.37 0.04 -2.28
C ALA A 505 26.83 0.08 -2.77
N VAL A 506 27.04 0.63 -3.95
CA VAL A 506 28.35 0.80 -4.59
C VAL A 506 28.58 2.27 -4.83
N ASP A 507 29.62 2.82 -4.20
CA ASP A 507 29.93 4.26 -4.28
C ASP A 507 30.88 4.59 -5.45
N THR A 508 31.71 3.61 -5.85
CA THR A 508 32.73 3.80 -6.89
C THR A 508 32.12 3.60 -8.28
N PRO A 509 32.28 4.53 -9.21
CA PRO A 509 31.93 4.31 -10.60
C PRO A 509 32.64 3.10 -11.19
N PHE A 510 31.95 2.36 -12.04
CA PHE A 510 32.46 1.17 -12.71
C PHE A 510 31.97 1.10 -14.15
N ASP A 511 32.65 0.30 -14.95
CA ASP A 511 32.24 -0.07 -16.30
C ASP A 511 31.78 -1.53 -16.30
N ALA A 512 30.60 -1.78 -16.82
CA ALA A 512 30.02 -3.11 -16.91
C ALA A 512 29.13 -3.22 -18.15
N ALA A 513 29.12 -4.39 -18.76
CA ALA A 513 28.22 -4.71 -19.87
C ALA A 513 26.81 -4.92 -19.29
N LEU A 514 25.94 -3.94 -19.46
CA LEU A 514 24.59 -3.89 -18.91
C LEU A 514 23.52 -3.93 -20.01
N GLU A 515 22.46 -4.68 -19.80
CA GLU A 515 21.23 -4.65 -20.60
C GLU A 515 20.02 -4.27 -19.72
N ARG A 516 19.11 -3.47 -20.23
CA ARG A 516 17.86 -3.13 -19.52
C ARG A 516 16.98 -4.37 -19.38
N VAL A 517 16.54 -4.66 -18.16
CA VAL A 517 15.58 -5.74 -17.91
C VAL A 517 14.19 -5.34 -18.44
N ARG A 518 13.56 -6.27 -19.17
CA ARG A 518 12.20 -6.13 -19.71
C ARG A 518 11.30 -7.31 -19.35
N ASP A 519 11.92 -8.47 -19.11
CA ASP A 519 11.24 -9.73 -18.77
C ASP A 519 11.71 -10.22 -17.40
N PHE A 520 11.04 -9.73 -16.34
CA PHE A 520 11.32 -10.15 -14.96
C PHE A 520 10.93 -11.62 -14.71
N PRO A 521 9.77 -12.13 -15.19
CA PRO A 521 9.46 -13.56 -15.10
C PRO A 521 10.53 -14.46 -15.73
N GLY A 522 11.14 -14.05 -16.83
CA GLY A 522 12.24 -14.79 -17.47
C GLY A 522 13.48 -14.92 -16.61
N LEU A 523 13.74 -13.97 -15.69
CA LEU A 523 14.86 -14.07 -14.74
C LEU A 523 14.66 -15.14 -13.65
N VAL A 524 13.41 -15.47 -13.37
CA VAL A 524 13.02 -16.44 -12.35
C VAL A 524 12.93 -17.86 -12.92
N ARG A 525 12.42 -17.97 -14.15
CA ARG A 525 12.15 -19.25 -14.81
C ARG A 525 13.41 -20.09 -14.94
N ARG A 526 13.27 -21.38 -14.68
CA ARG A 526 14.31 -22.40 -14.86
C ARG A 526 13.81 -23.50 -15.78
N ASP A 527 14.72 -24.23 -16.43
CA ASP A 527 14.36 -25.42 -17.16
C ASP A 527 13.97 -26.52 -16.16
N PRO A 528 12.84 -27.23 -16.38
CA PRO A 528 12.50 -28.36 -15.55
C PRO A 528 13.53 -29.50 -15.75
N PRO A 529 13.95 -30.17 -14.66
CA PRO A 529 14.85 -31.30 -14.79
C PRO A 529 14.21 -32.44 -15.55
N PRO A 530 14.96 -33.21 -16.34
CA PRO A 530 14.46 -34.35 -17.08
C PRO A 530 14.04 -35.49 -16.15
N GLY A 531 13.09 -36.33 -16.62
CA GLY A 531 12.65 -37.55 -15.94
C GLY A 531 11.36 -37.38 -15.13
N ASP A 532 10.96 -38.43 -14.43
CA ASP A 532 9.70 -38.52 -13.68
C ASP A 532 9.86 -38.23 -12.18
N GLY A 533 11.02 -37.70 -11.76
CA GLY A 533 11.34 -37.35 -10.39
C GLY A 533 12.03 -38.43 -9.56
N PRO A 534 12.17 -38.26 -8.25
CA PRO A 534 11.64 -37.20 -7.39
C PRO A 534 12.23 -35.83 -7.65
N PHE A 535 11.45 -34.78 -7.50
CA PHE A 535 11.88 -33.39 -7.68
C PHE A 535 11.97 -32.67 -6.33
N VAL A 536 13.02 -31.89 -6.17
CA VAL A 536 13.30 -31.15 -4.93
C VAL A 536 12.89 -29.70 -5.11
N VAL A 537 12.07 -29.19 -4.19
CA VAL A 537 11.68 -27.79 -4.08
C VAL A 537 12.35 -27.20 -2.82
N ASP A 538 13.05 -26.09 -2.99
CA ASP A 538 13.80 -25.44 -1.93
C ASP A 538 12.87 -24.70 -0.95
N ARG A 539 12.94 -25.03 0.35
CA ARG A 539 12.15 -24.36 1.40
C ARG A 539 12.59 -22.92 1.69
N ARG A 540 13.79 -22.52 1.26
CA ARG A 540 14.24 -21.14 1.40
C ARG A 540 13.41 -20.19 0.55
N ILE A 541 12.94 -20.65 -0.60
CA ILE A 541 12.21 -19.86 -1.59
C ILE A 541 10.74 -19.77 -1.21
N ASN A 542 10.18 -18.57 -1.11
CA ASN A 542 8.77 -18.36 -0.77
C ASN A 542 7.82 -18.98 -1.81
N ASN A 543 8.15 -18.89 -3.10
CA ASN A 543 7.42 -19.55 -4.18
C ASN A 543 7.38 -21.08 -4.05
N GLY A 544 8.21 -21.67 -3.20
CA GLY A 544 8.16 -23.09 -2.87
C GLY A 544 6.82 -23.50 -2.26
N ALA A 545 6.20 -22.65 -1.47
CA ALA A 545 4.85 -22.88 -0.94
C ALA A 545 3.82 -23.01 -2.07
N THR A 546 3.82 -22.09 -3.04
CA THR A 546 2.94 -22.16 -4.22
C THR A 546 3.17 -23.43 -5.03
N ALA A 547 4.44 -23.76 -5.30
CA ALA A 547 4.80 -24.97 -6.05
C ALA A 547 4.23 -26.24 -5.37
N VAL A 548 4.36 -26.33 -4.05
CA VAL A 548 3.85 -27.43 -3.25
C VAL A 548 2.31 -27.48 -3.25
N MET A 549 1.63 -26.33 -3.12
CA MET A 549 0.17 -26.31 -3.18
C MET A 549 -0.34 -26.76 -4.55
N ARG A 550 0.29 -26.33 -5.64
CA ARG A 550 -0.02 -26.81 -7.01
C ARG A 550 0.21 -28.31 -7.16
N ALA A 551 1.33 -28.82 -6.64
CA ALA A 551 1.64 -30.24 -6.67
C ALA A 551 0.58 -31.08 -5.95
N LEU A 552 0.21 -30.70 -4.73
CA LEU A 552 -0.81 -31.39 -3.94
C LEU A 552 -2.21 -31.31 -4.60
N LYS A 553 -2.59 -30.17 -5.15
CA LYS A 553 -3.85 -30.01 -5.91
C LYS A 553 -3.90 -30.87 -7.18
N ALA A 554 -2.74 -31.06 -7.83
CA ALA A 554 -2.61 -31.94 -9.00
C ALA A 554 -2.58 -33.45 -8.65
N GLY A 555 -2.53 -33.82 -7.37
CA GLY A 555 -2.51 -35.20 -6.93
C GLY A 555 -1.10 -35.80 -6.77
N ALA A 556 -0.04 -35.00 -6.89
CA ALA A 556 1.31 -35.46 -6.61
C ALA A 556 1.50 -35.74 -5.10
N SER A 557 2.34 -36.72 -4.79
CA SER A 557 2.76 -36.96 -3.42
C SER A 557 3.87 -35.96 -3.05
N VAL A 558 3.70 -35.28 -1.93
CA VAL A 558 4.70 -34.36 -1.39
C VAL A 558 5.15 -34.81 -0.02
N SER A 559 6.46 -34.89 0.20
CA SER A 559 7.04 -35.04 1.52
C SER A 559 7.86 -33.80 1.89
N MET A 560 7.82 -33.42 3.16
CA MET A 560 8.47 -32.25 3.71
C MET A 560 9.60 -32.66 4.65
N THR A 561 10.80 -32.20 4.34
CA THR A 561 11.95 -32.24 5.22
C THR A 561 12.21 -30.86 5.81
N ARG A 562 13.28 -30.69 6.57
CA ARG A 562 13.67 -29.40 7.10
C ARG A 562 14.03 -28.40 6.01
N ASP A 563 14.78 -28.83 4.97
CA ASP A 563 15.37 -27.91 4.00
C ASP A 563 14.67 -27.93 2.64
N ALA A 564 13.81 -28.93 2.40
CA ALA A 564 13.19 -29.14 1.11
C ALA A 564 11.80 -29.77 1.18
N PHE A 565 11.04 -29.58 0.11
CA PHE A 565 9.91 -30.44 -0.23
C PHE A 565 10.34 -31.38 -1.36
N VAL A 566 9.87 -32.61 -1.31
CA VAL A 566 10.13 -33.61 -2.33
C VAL A 566 8.82 -33.98 -3.00
N ILE A 567 8.72 -33.72 -4.29
CA ILE A 567 7.53 -33.99 -5.12
C ILE A 567 7.79 -35.31 -5.88
N GLN A 568 6.86 -36.25 -5.80
CA GLN A 568 6.95 -37.56 -6.44
C GLN A 568 5.58 -38.13 -6.82
N GLY A 569 5.56 -39.21 -7.58
CA GLY A 569 4.33 -39.84 -8.06
C GLY A 569 3.98 -39.47 -9.51
N ALA A 570 2.85 -39.90 -10.00
CA ALA A 570 2.45 -39.79 -11.40
C ALA A 570 2.43 -38.34 -11.96
N GLU A 571 2.08 -37.36 -11.12
CA GLU A 571 1.97 -35.94 -11.51
C GLU A 571 3.23 -35.14 -11.20
N ALA A 572 4.30 -35.79 -10.75
CA ALA A 572 5.51 -35.09 -10.30
C ALA A 572 6.15 -34.24 -11.41
N ALA A 573 6.21 -34.75 -12.65
CA ALA A 573 6.79 -33.99 -13.77
C ALA A 573 5.98 -32.74 -14.13
N THR A 574 4.64 -32.80 -14.03
CA THR A 574 3.76 -31.64 -14.22
C THR A 574 3.99 -30.60 -13.13
N ALA A 575 4.03 -31.03 -11.87
CA ALA A 575 4.30 -30.18 -10.73
C ALA A 575 5.71 -29.55 -10.77
N ALA A 576 6.71 -30.29 -11.24
CA ALA A 576 8.07 -29.79 -11.42
C ALA A 576 8.15 -28.69 -12.49
N ARG A 577 7.41 -28.77 -13.57
CA ARG A 577 7.30 -27.68 -14.57
C ARG A 577 6.76 -26.40 -13.93
N ALA A 578 5.68 -26.52 -13.16
CA ALA A 578 5.12 -25.38 -12.44
C ALA A 578 6.10 -24.79 -11.41
N ALA A 579 6.86 -25.65 -10.70
CA ALA A 579 7.90 -25.21 -9.77
C ALA A 579 9.10 -24.53 -10.49
N ALA A 580 9.42 -24.97 -11.69
CA ALA A 580 10.46 -24.40 -12.55
C ALA A 580 10.09 -22.97 -13.00
N GLU A 581 8.85 -22.76 -13.42
CA GLU A 581 8.31 -21.44 -13.80
C GLU A 581 8.35 -20.46 -12.62
N LEU A 582 8.14 -20.93 -11.40
CA LEU A 582 8.18 -20.15 -10.16
C LEU A 582 9.62 -19.94 -9.63
N GLY A 583 10.63 -20.59 -10.26
CA GLY A 583 12.02 -20.57 -9.79
C GLY A 583 12.24 -21.29 -8.46
N ALA A 584 11.31 -22.17 -8.07
CA ALA A 584 11.29 -22.83 -6.76
C ALA A 584 12.03 -24.15 -6.70
N LEU A 585 12.50 -24.69 -7.83
CA LEU A 585 13.29 -25.91 -7.86
C LEU A 585 14.65 -25.73 -7.19
N GLY A 586 15.08 -26.73 -6.43
CA GLY A 586 16.43 -26.86 -5.90
C GLY A 586 17.47 -26.96 -7.01
N ALA A 587 18.76 -27.05 -6.65
CA ALA A 587 19.85 -27.19 -7.59
C ALA A 587 19.67 -28.44 -8.47
N ALA A 588 19.97 -28.32 -9.75
CA ALA A 588 19.94 -29.45 -10.68
C ALA A 588 20.81 -30.61 -10.18
N GLY A 589 20.22 -31.82 -10.13
CA GLY A 589 20.93 -33.03 -9.65
C GLY A 589 21.00 -33.15 -8.12
N ALA A 590 20.33 -32.29 -7.36
CA ALA A 590 20.22 -32.47 -5.91
C ALA A 590 19.55 -33.80 -5.59
N ALA A 591 20.19 -34.64 -4.77
CA ALA A 591 19.58 -35.88 -4.30
C ALA A 591 18.38 -35.57 -3.43
N ALA A 592 17.27 -36.30 -3.62
CA ALA A 592 16.10 -36.15 -2.76
C ALA A 592 16.47 -36.59 -1.32
N PRO A 593 16.27 -35.71 -0.32
CA PRO A 593 16.53 -36.07 1.07
C PRO A 593 15.60 -37.20 1.50
N SER A 594 16.15 -38.14 2.29
CA SER A 594 15.37 -39.22 2.89
C SER A 594 14.68 -38.77 4.18
N GLY A 595 13.61 -39.47 4.58
CA GLY A 595 12.98 -39.28 5.90
C GLY A 595 12.03 -38.08 6.01
N GLY A 596 11.44 -37.60 4.92
CA GLY A 596 10.44 -36.54 4.92
C GLY A 596 9.06 -37.00 5.48
N ARG A 597 8.35 -36.12 6.16
CA ARG A 597 6.96 -36.31 6.56
C ARG A 597 6.01 -36.05 5.40
N ALA A 598 5.03 -36.93 5.18
CA ALA A 598 4.01 -36.69 4.14
C ALA A 598 3.26 -35.40 4.41
N LEU A 599 3.11 -34.55 3.37
CA LEU A 599 2.39 -33.29 3.45
C LEU A 599 1.04 -33.43 2.71
N ARG A 600 -0.02 -32.96 3.32
CA ARG A 600 -1.34 -32.81 2.71
C ARG A 600 -1.69 -31.33 2.50
N LEU A 601 -2.78 -31.07 1.79
CA LEU A 601 -3.30 -29.70 1.72
C LEU A 601 -3.64 -29.22 3.14
N PRO A 602 -3.14 -28.03 3.55
CA PRO A 602 -3.43 -27.47 4.85
C PRO A 602 -4.90 -27.01 4.93
N ARG A 603 -5.51 -27.14 6.10
CA ARG A 603 -6.82 -26.57 6.41
C ARG A 603 -6.61 -25.38 7.34
N VAL A 604 -6.70 -24.19 6.78
CA VAL A 604 -6.41 -22.93 7.48
C VAL A 604 -7.70 -22.22 7.80
N GLY A 605 -7.92 -21.85 9.06
CA GLY A 605 -8.94 -20.91 9.49
C GLY A 605 -8.33 -19.52 9.67
N LEU A 606 -8.75 -18.54 8.90
CA LEU A 606 -8.36 -17.15 9.12
C LEU A 606 -9.50 -16.44 9.86
N TYR A 607 -9.22 -15.99 11.09
CA TYR A 607 -10.20 -15.29 11.90
C TYR A 607 -10.53 -13.94 11.29
N ARG A 608 -11.82 -13.70 11.11
CA ARG A 608 -12.38 -12.47 10.53
C ARG A 608 -13.47 -11.92 11.44
N SER A 609 -13.10 -10.97 12.27
CA SER A 609 -14.03 -10.21 13.10
C SER A 609 -14.91 -9.26 12.26
N HIS A 610 -16.10 -8.92 12.75
CA HIS A 610 -16.91 -7.84 12.20
C HIS A 610 -16.35 -6.43 12.52
N VAL A 611 -15.40 -6.32 13.45
CA VAL A 611 -14.51 -5.18 13.57
C VAL A 611 -13.44 -5.35 12.50
N ALA A 612 -13.66 -4.77 11.32
CA ALA A 612 -12.80 -5.00 10.14
C ALA A 612 -11.33 -4.68 10.43
N SER A 613 -10.43 -5.66 10.17
CA SER A 613 -8.98 -5.52 10.35
C SER A 613 -8.28 -5.49 8.98
N MET A 614 -7.42 -4.48 8.75
CA MET A 614 -6.58 -4.41 7.56
C MET A 614 -5.57 -5.56 7.52
N ASP A 615 -5.05 -5.98 8.68
CA ASP A 615 -4.10 -7.10 8.77
C ASP A 615 -4.74 -8.44 8.40
N GLU A 616 -6.04 -8.64 8.69
CA GLU A 616 -6.79 -9.79 8.16
C GLU A 616 -6.81 -9.76 6.63
N GLY A 617 -7.06 -8.60 6.04
CA GLY A 617 -7.08 -8.44 4.60
C GLY A 617 -5.72 -8.66 3.94
N TRP A 618 -4.64 -8.15 4.54
CA TRP A 618 -3.27 -8.40 4.08
C TRP A 618 -2.87 -9.88 4.24
N ALA A 619 -3.35 -10.56 5.29
CA ALA A 619 -3.18 -12.01 5.42
C ALA A 619 -3.85 -12.75 4.25
N ARG A 620 -5.11 -12.38 3.89
CA ARG A 620 -5.80 -12.94 2.71
C ARG A 620 -5.01 -12.74 1.43
N LEU A 621 -4.51 -11.51 1.19
CA LEU A 621 -3.69 -11.22 0.02
C LEU A 621 -2.50 -12.16 -0.09
N VAL A 622 -1.75 -12.34 1.01
CA VAL A 622 -0.55 -13.21 1.01
C VAL A 622 -0.95 -14.67 0.84
N LEU A 623 -1.97 -15.17 1.53
CA LEU A 623 -2.45 -16.54 1.39
C LEU A 623 -2.92 -16.82 -0.05
N GLU A 624 -3.69 -15.93 -0.65
CA GLU A 624 -4.19 -16.08 -2.03
C GLU A 624 -3.05 -16.02 -3.07
N ARG A 625 -2.09 -15.11 -2.92
CA ARG A 625 -0.93 -15.02 -3.82
C ARG A 625 -0.04 -16.25 -3.81
N PHE A 626 0.12 -16.86 -2.66
CA PHE A 626 0.90 -18.08 -2.51
C PHE A 626 0.04 -19.35 -2.59
N GLU A 627 -1.22 -19.22 -3.00
CA GLU A 627 -2.21 -20.30 -3.22
C GLU A 627 -2.41 -21.20 -2.00
N LEU A 628 -2.15 -20.70 -0.79
CA LEU A 628 -2.44 -21.38 0.46
C LEU A 628 -3.96 -21.34 0.71
N PRO A 629 -4.63 -22.50 0.77
CA PRO A 629 -6.08 -22.52 0.98
C PRO A 629 -6.44 -22.10 2.39
N TYR A 630 -7.52 -21.32 2.54
CA TYR A 630 -8.06 -20.91 3.81
C TYR A 630 -9.59 -20.81 3.79
N GLU A 631 -10.20 -20.84 4.95
CA GLU A 631 -11.58 -20.42 5.17
C GLU A 631 -11.61 -19.25 6.16
N SER A 632 -12.48 -18.26 5.90
CA SER A 632 -12.71 -17.19 6.87
C SER A 632 -13.57 -17.70 8.01
N LEU A 633 -13.13 -17.50 9.25
CA LEU A 633 -13.84 -17.87 10.47
C LEU A 633 -14.39 -16.61 11.14
N THR A 634 -15.70 -16.45 11.13
CA THR A 634 -16.37 -15.36 11.84
C THR A 634 -16.44 -15.63 13.34
N ASP A 635 -16.82 -14.61 14.13
CA ASP A 635 -17.10 -14.76 15.56
C ASP A 635 -18.08 -15.91 15.83
N ALA A 636 -19.13 -16.03 15.01
CA ALA A 636 -20.15 -17.06 15.12
C ALA A 636 -19.59 -18.45 14.82
N ASP A 637 -18.73 -18.58 13.79
CA ASP A 637 -18.08 -19.86 13.45
C ASP A 637 -17.21 -20.37 14.60
N VAL A 638 -16.45 -19.48 15.21
CA VAL A 638 -15.58 -19.83 16.35
C VAL A 638 -16.41 -20.21 17.57
N ARG A 639 -17.45 -19.44 17.91
CA ARG A 639 -18.36 -19.75 19.04
C ARG A 639 -19.08 -21.10 18.88
N ALA A 640 -19.43 -21.47 17.64
CA ALA A 640 -20.04 -22.76 17.37
C ALA A 640 -19.15 -23.97 17.72
N GLY A 641 -17.83 -23.75 17.78
CA GLY A 641 -16.87 -24.82 18.16
C GLY A 641 -16.64 -25.84 17.04
N GLY A 642 -16.12 -27.01 17.40
CA GLY A 642 -15.86 -28.11 16.46
C GLY A 642 -14.73 -27.80 15.46
N LEU A 643 -13.87 -26.82 15.73
CA LEU A 643 -12.84 -26.32 14.83
C LEU A 643 -11.88 -27.41 14.33
N GLY A 644 -11.50 -28.39 15.17
CA GLY A 644 -10.58 -29.47 14.78
C GLY A 644 -11.12 -30.37 13.64
N GLY A 645 -12.43 -30.41 13.44
CA GLY A 645 -13.05 -31.06 12.28
C GLY A 645 -12.88 -30.28 10.97
N ARG A 646 -12.73 -28.96 11.05
CA ARG A 646 -12.66 -28.05 9.91
C ARG A 646 -11.22 -27.64 9.57
N VAL A 647 -10.44 -27.22 10.56
CA VAL A 647 -9.13 -26.61 10.36
C VAL A 647 -8.03 -27.27 11.20
N ASP A 648 -6.78 -27.12 10.79
CA ASP A 648 -5.58 -27.60 11.48
C ASP A 648 -4.87 -26.44 12.20
N VAL A 649 -5.00 -25.24 11.65
CA VAL A 649 -4.42 -24.00 12.17
C VAL A 649 -5.46 -22.88 12.10
N VAL A 650 -5.54 -22.12 13.18
CA VAL A 650 -6.28 -20.85 13.23
C VAL A 650 -5.27 -19.72 13.27
N VAL A 651 -5.39 -18.77 12.36
CA VAL A 651 -4.60 -17.52 12.33
C VAL A 651 -5.45 -16.40 12.90
N LEU A 652 -4.97 -15.77 13.98
CA LEU A 652 -5.49 -14.51 14.50
C LEU A 652 -4.60 -13.37 13.99
N PRO A 653 -5.07 -12.57 13.03
CA PRO A 653 -4.35 -11.39 12.54
C PRO A 653 -4.16 -10.36 13.65
N ASP A 654 -3.33 -9.35 13.40
CA ASP A 654 -3.18 -8.24 14.32
C ASP A 654 -4.53 -7.56 14.56
N GLN A 655 -4.95 -7.61 15.81
CA GLN A 655 -6.18 -6.97 16.30
C GLN A 655 -6.13 -6.91 17.82
N SER A 656 -6.67 -5.82 18.40
CA SER A 656 -6.65 -5.65 19.84
C SER A 656 -7.43 -6.75 20.59
N PRO A 657 -6.99 -7.16 21.79
CA PRO A 657 -7.69 -8.14 22.62
C PRO A 657 -9.16 -7.81 22.86
N ARG A 658 -9.47 -6.52 22.97
CA ARG A 658 -10.84 -6.04 23.14
C ARG A 658 -11.68 -6.28 21.88
N ALA A 659 -11.17 -5.95 20.70
CA ALA A 659 -11.91 -6.16 19.45
C ALA A 659 -12.17 -7.64 19.20
N ILE A 660 -11.20 -8.52 19.49
CA ILE A 660 -11.37 -9.97 19.37
C ILE A 660 -12.43 -10.49 20.37
N ARG A 661 -12.38 -10.04 21.60
CA ARG A 661 -13.23 -10.58 22.69
C ARG A 661 -14.64 -9.99 22.68
N GLU A 662 -14.76 -8.68 22.54
CA GLU A 662 -16.00 -7.95 22.70
C GLU A 662 -16.68 -7.60 21.36
N GLY A 663 -15.90 -7.37 20.29
CA GLY A 663 -16.44 -6.93 18.99
C GLY A 663 -17.16 -5.59 19.05
N HIS A 664 -18.17 -5.44 18.21
CA HIS A 664 -19.03 -4.25 18.20
C HIS A 664 -20.09 -4.28 19.32
N ARG A 665 -20.38 -3.10 19.84
CA ARG A 665 -21.46 -2.90 20.83
C ARG A 665 -22.85 -2.89 20.17
N PRO A 666 -23.91 -3.25 20.90
CA PRO A 666 -25.28 -3.30 20.37
C PRO A 666 -25.83 -1.94 19.89
N ASP A 667 -25.32 -0.84 20.41
CA ASP A 667 -25.71 0.53 20.02
C ASP A 667 -24.95 1.07 18.81
N ALA A 668 -23.92 0.35 18.35
CA ALA A 668 -23.03 0.79 17.28
C ALA A 668 -23.29 0.09 15.94
N MET A 669 -23.87 -1.09 15.94
CA MET A 669 -24.04 -1.94 14.76
C MET A 669 -25.37 -2.68 14.74
N PRO A 670 -25.92 -3.04 13.56
CA PRO A 670 -27.03 -3.96 13.45
C PRO A 670 -26.77 -5.28 14.21
N PRO A 671 -27.80 -5.93 14.76
CA PRO A 671 -27.65 -7.08 15.68
C PRO A 671 -26.81 -8.23 15.16
N GLU A 672 -26.82 -8.49 13.86
CA GLU A 672 -26.05 -9.57 13.21
C GLU A 672 -24.54 -9.33 13.21
N TYR A 673 -24.07 -8.11 13.47
CA TYR A 673 -22.66 -7.73 13.52
C TYR A 673 -22.16 -7.42 14.92
N VAL A 674 -23.00 -7.65 15.94
CA VAL A 674 -22.69 -7.33 17.33
C VAL A 674 -21.92 -8.46 18.01
N GLY A 675 -21.01 -8.06 18.89
CA GLY A 675 -20.23 -8.99 19.72
C GLY A 675 -18.96 -9.48 19.03
N GLY A 676 -18.12 -10.16 19.80
CA GLY A 676 -16.90 -10.81 19.40
C GLY A 676 -16.90 -12.28 19.81
N LEU A 677 -15.72 -12.86 20.10
CA LEU A 677 -15.61 -14.25 20.52
C LEU A 677 -16.32 -14.57 21.85
N GLY A 678 -16.35 -13.62 22.79
CA GLY A 678 -16.90 -13.84 24.12
C GLY A 678 -16.22 -14.99 24.87
N ALA A 679 -16.81 -15.44 25.97
CA ALA A 679 -16.27 -16.56 26.74
C ALA A 679 -16.38 -17.90 25.97
N GLU A 680 -17.45 -18.07 25.20
CA GLU A 680 -17.70 -19.30 24.43
C GLU A 680 -16.66 -19.50 23.32
N GLY A 681 -16.35 -18.46 22.56
CA GLY A 681 -15.34 -18.51 21.50
C GLY A 681 -13.93 -18.72 22.05
N VAL A 682 -13.60 -18.06 23.18
CA VAL A 682 -12.33 -18.28 23.89
C VAL A 682 -12.20 -19.75 24.32
N ALA A 683 -13.26 -20.33 24.93
CA ALA A 683 -13.25 -21.72 25.31
C ALA A 683 -13.18 -22.69 24.12
N ALA A 684 -13.79 -22.33 22.98
CA ALA A 684 -13.70 -23.13 21.74
C ALA A 684 -12.28 -23.13 21.18
N LEU A 685 -11.60 -21.98 21.15
CA LEU A 685 -10.19 -21.92 20.73
C LEU A 685 -9.26 -22.67 21.68
N ALA A 686 -9.48 -22.58 23.00
CA ALA A 686 -8.70 -23.33 23.98
C ALA A 686 -8.80 -24.83 23.71
N ARG A 687 -10.04 -25.38 23.61
CA ARG A 687 -10.27 -26.78 23.28
C ARG A 687 -9.62 -27.19 21.96
N PHE A 688 -9.75 -26.39 20.92
CA PHE A 688 -9.12 -26.64 19.63
C PHE A 688 -7.61 -26.84 19.75
N VAL A 689 -6.93 -25.98 20.50
CA VAL A 689 -5.48 -26.11 20.72
C VAL A 689 -5.17 -27.33 21.62
N GLU A 690 -5.88 -27.50 22.74
CA GLU A 690 -5.67 -28.63 23.67
C GLU A 690 -5.83 -29.96 22.96
N GLU A 691 -6.72 -30.05 21.96
CA GLU A 691 -6.98 -31.25 21.17
C GLU A 691 -5.98 -31.50 20.05
N GLY A 692 -5.00 -30.59 19.83
CA GLY A 692 -3.89 -30.77 18.91
C GLY A 692 -3.86 -29.76 17.76
N GLY A 693 -4.73 -28.75 17.75
CA GLY A 693 -4.71 -27.63 16.79
C GLY A 693 -3.53 -26.69 17.00
N THR A 694 -3.23 -25.90 15.97
CA THR A 694 -2.25 -24.81 16.04
C THR A 694 -2.97 -23.48 16.06
N LEU A 695 -2.66 -22.59 17.00
CA LEU A 695 -3.08 -21.20 17.00
C LEU A 695 -1.88 -20.32 16.68
N LEU A 696 -1.99 -19.50 15.64
CA LEU A 696 -1.00 -18.47 15.27
C LEU A 696 -1.59 -17.10 15.59
N ALA A 697 -1.01 -16.38 16.54
CA ALA A 697 -1.44 -15.04 16.93
C ALA A 697 -0.35 -14.00 16.59
N ILE A 698 -0.77 -12.94 15.91
CA ILE A 698 0.11 -11.92 15.37
C ILE A 698 -0.05 -10.62 16.16
N ASP A 699 1.07 -10.03 16.55
CA ASP A 699 1.20 -8.73 17.19
C ASP A 699 0.24 -8.56 18.39
N GLU A 700 -0.74 -7.64 18.39
CA GLU A 700 -1.68 -7.44 19.50
C GLU A 700 -2.54 -8.67 19.80
N ALA A 701 -2.86 -9.49 18.81
CA ALA A 701 -3.57 -10.74 19.02
C ALA A 701 -2.76 -11.74 19.89
N SER A 702 -1.44 -11.59 19.99
CA SER A 702 -0.61 -12.35 20.93
C SER A 702 -0.97 -12.06 22.39
N GLU A 703 -1.30 -10.81 22.73
CA GLU A 703 -1.75 -10.46 24.10
C GLU A 703 -3.09 -11.11 24.42
N PHE A 704 -4.02 -11.12 23.46
CA PHE A 704 -5.26 -11.87 23.62
C PHE A 704 -5.00 -13.34 23.94
N ALA A 705 -4.12 -14.00 23.18
CA ALA A 705 -3.81 -15.43 23.40
C ALA A 705 -3.10 -15.67 24.75
N ILE A 706 -2.17 -14.78 25.15
CA ILE A 706 -1.48 -14.86 26.44
C ILE A 706 -2.49 -14.81 27.59
N GLU A 707 -3.40 -13.85 27.57
CA GLU A 707 -4.41 -13.65 28.59
C GLU A 707 -5.46 -14.79 28.59
N ALA A 708 -5.99 -15.14 27.41
CA ALA A 708 -7.09 -16.09 27.24
C ALA A 708 -6.69 -17.50 27.67
N PHE A 709 -5.44 -17.89 27.49
CA PHE A 709 -4.96 -19.25 27.75
C PHE A 709 -3.96 -19.32 28.92
N ALA A 710 -3.81 -18.23 29.68
CA ALA A 710 -2.85 -18.11 30.77
C ALA A 710 -1.45 -18.67 30.40
N LEU A 711 -0.93 -18.21 29.24
CA LEU A 711 0.35 -18.68 28.74
C LEU A 711 1.49 -18.16 29.62
N PRO A 712 2.57 -18.94 29.85
CA PRO A 712 3.68 -18.56 30.71
C PRO A 712 4.66 -17.61 29.96
N VAL A 713 4.11 -16.57 29.34
CA VAL A 713 4.79 -15.56 28.54
C VAL A 713 4.17 -14.22 28.86
N ARG A 714 4.94 -13.16 28.88
CA ARG A 714 4.44 -11.78 29.05
C ARG A 714 5.03 -10.85 28.00
N SER A 715 4.30 -9.81 27.61
CA SER A 715 4.88 -8.70 26.87
C SER A 715 5.77 -7.87 27.81
N VAL A 716 7.05 -7.69 27.45
CA VAL A 716 7.99 -6.88 28.25
C VAL A 716 7.81 -5.37 27.99
N LEU A 717 7.07 -5.01 26.93
CA LEU A 717 6.80 -3.62 26.55
C LEU A 717 5.47 -3.10 27.13
N ALA A 718 4.64 -3.99 27.69
CA ALA A 718 3.33 -3.61 28.24
C ALA A 718 3.48 -2.58 29.37
N GLY A 719 2.72 -1.48 29.25
CA GLY A 719 2.68 -0.41 30.25
C GLY A 719 3.87 0.55 30.26
N LEU A 720 4.84 0.38 29.36
CA LEU A 720 5.91 1.37 29.19
C LEU A 720 5.35 2.64 28.54
N PRO A 721 5.68 3.83 29.06
CA PRO A 721 5.31 5.09 28.39
C PRO A 721 6.18 5.31 27.16
N ASP A 722 5.69 6.09 26.18
CA ASP A 722 6.42 6.44 24.96
C ASP A 722 7.77 7.12 25.21
N THR A 723 7.93 7.76 26.37
CA THR A 723 9.22 8.33 26.82
C THR A 723 10.25 7.27 27.20
N ALA A 724 9.83 6.06 27.59
CA ALA A 724 10.70 4.93 27.91
C ALA A 724 10.97 4.05 26.69
N PHE A 725 9.90 3.67 25.96
CA PHE A 725 10.03 2.87 24.74
C PHE A 725 9.11 3.41 23.66
N TYR A 726 9.69 3.67 22.48
CA TYR A 726 8.93 4.12 21.31
C TYR A 726 9.57 3.64 20.01
N CYS A 727 8.80 2.94 19.19
CA CYS A 727 9.25 2.45 17.88
C CYS A 727 8.08 2.55 16.86
N PRO A 728 7.98 3.68 16.15
CA PRO A 728 6.83 4.02 15.33
C PRO A 728 6.97 3.54 13.88
N GLY A 729 6.98 2.24 13.64
CA GLY A 729 7.18 1.69 12.30
C GLY A 729 8.63 1.78 11.84
N SER A 730 9.41 0.76 12.19
CA SER A 730 10.83 0.64 11.89
C SER A 730 11.20 -0.79 11.52
N VAL A 731 12.35 -0.97 10.90
CA VAL A 731 12.89 -2.28 10.54
C VAL A 731 13.90 -2.68 11.60
N LEU A 732 13.62 -3.78 12.30
CA LEU A 732 14.44 -4.30 13.39
C LEU A 732 15.11 -5.62 13.02
N ARG A 733 16.35 -5.80 13.49
CA ARG A 733 17.16 -7.01 13.29
C ARG A 733 16.66 -8.15 14.17
N LEU A 734 16.44 -9.32 13.55
CA LEU A 734 16.11 -10.57 14.25
C LEU A 734 17.26 -11.58 14.15
N ARG A 735 17.45 -12.36 15.22
CA ARG A 735 18.23 -13.58 15.27
C ARG A 735 17.27 -14.78 15.34
N VAL A 736 17.34 -15.66 14.36
CA VAL A 736 16.41 -16.79 14.19
C VAL A 736 17.04 -18.06 14.76
N GLU A 737 16.29 -18.79 15.58
CA GLU A 737 16.67 -20.12 16.10
C GLU A 737 16.50 -21.18 14.99
N SER A 738 17.50 -21.30 14.15
CA SER A 738 17.41 -22.09 12.93
C SER A 738 17.28 -23.61 13.16
N SER A 739 17.36 -24.11 14.40
CA SER A 739 17.16 -25.52 14.75
C SER A 739 15.70 -25.96 14.78
N GLU A 740 14.74 -25.02 14.86
CA GLU A 740 13.33 -25.32 15.04
C GLU A 740 12.60 -25.60 13.71
N ALA A 741 11.57 -26.46 13.74
CA ALA A 741 10.77 -26.77 12.55
C ALA A 741 10.02 -25.55 12.01
N LEU A 742 9.50 -24.70 12.90
CA LEU A 742 8.75 -23.49 12.55
C LEU A 742 9.64 -22.37 11.92
N THR A 743 10.96 -22.52 11.96
CA THR A 743 11.90 -21.60 11.34
C THR A 743 12.63 -22.20 10.13
N ALA A 744 12.19 -23.36 9.69
CA ALA A 744 12.81 -24.07 8.57
C ALA A 744 12.81 -23.20 7.30
N GLY A 745 13.93 -23.20 6.58
CA GLY A 745 14.12 -22.38 5.38
C GLY A 745 14.32 -20.88 5.63
N MET A 746 14.40 -20.43 6.88
CA MET A 746 14.76 -19.05 7.22
C MET A 746 16.28 -18.90 7.37
N PRO A 747 16.87 -17.75 7.02
CA PRO A 747 18.27 -17.45 7.35
C PRO A 747 18.41 -17.17 8.86
N ALA A 748 19.65 -17.23 9.35
CA ALA A 748 19.94 -16.96 10.77
C ALA A 748 19.67 -15.51 11.21
N GLU A 749 19.65 -14.59 10.28
CA GLU A 749 19.33 -13.18 10.50
C GLU A 749 18.25 -12.73 9.53
N LEU A 750 17.25 -11.98 10.03
CA LEU A 750 16.15 -11.39 9.29
C LEU A 750 15.90 -9.96 9.73
N ALA A 751 15.11 -9.26 8.94
CA ALA A 751 14.57 -7.95 9.28
C ALA A 751 13.06 -8.06 9.53
N ALA A 752 12.63 -7.69 10.73
CA ALA A 752 11.21 -7.61 11.10
C ALA A 752 10.69 -6.19 10.91
N PHE A 753 9.49 -6.05 10.40
CA PHE A 753 8.79 -4.79 10.40
C PHE A 753 8.00 -4.64 11.71
N PHE A 754 8.37 -3.64 12.50
CA PHE A 754 7.86 -3.43 13.86
C PHE A 754 7.03 -2.14 13.93
N VAL A 755 5.74 -2.27 14.17
CA VAL A 755 4.82 -1.14 14.35
C VAL A 755 4.04 -1.37 15.64
N ARG A 756 4.43 -0.73 16.74
CA ARG A 756 3.85 -0.99 18.07
C ARG A 756 3.83 -2.47 18.45
N GLY A 757 4.79 -3.23 17.95
CA GLY A 757 4.87 -4.68 18.12
C GLY A 757 5.12 -5.12 19.56
N ARG A 758 5.34 -6.41 19.73
CA ARG A 758 5.53 -7.06 21.04
C ARG A 758 6.92 -7.65 21.18
N ALA A 759 7.40 -7.71 22.39
CA ALA A 759 8.59 -8.46 22.76
C ALA A 759 8.25 -9.31 23.98
N PHE A 760 8.66 -10.58 23.94
CA PHE A 760 8.19 -11.58 24.88
C PHE A 760 9.26 -11.95 25.92
N GLY A 761 8.88 -11.89 27.20
CA GLY A 761 9.61 -12.48 28.31
C GLY A 761 9.02 -13.83 28.68
N VAL A 762 9.86 -14.87 28.75
CA VAL A 762 9.42 -16.23 29.17
C VAL A 762 9.48 -16.33 30.70
N GLU A 763 8.37 -16.68 31.31
CA GLU A 763 8.30 -16.87 32.77
C GLU A 763 9.05 -18.14 33.24
N PRO A 764 9.64 -18.15 34.42
CA PRO A 764 10.46 -19.27 34.88
C PRO A 764 9.75 -20.63 34.83
N GLN A 765 8.43 -20.68 35.17
CA GLN A 765 7.60 -21.88 35.12
C GLN A 765 7.29 -22.35 33.70
N GLY A 766 7.45 -21.47 32.71
CA GLY A 766 7.19 -21.74 31.28
C GLY A 766 8.36 -22.37 30.52
N ARG A 767 9.57 -22.37 31.05
CA ARG A 767 10.80 -22.77 30.35
C ARG A 767 10.76 -24.11 29.64
N ARG A 768 9.94 -25.05 30.14
CA ARG A 768 9.79 -26.38 29.49
C ARG A 768 8.70 -26.40 28.42
N ARG A 769 7.78 -25.45 28.44
CA ARG A 769 6.64 -25.36 27.50
C ARG A 769 6.85 -24.33 26.39
N VAL A 770 7.80 -23.44 26.54
CA VAL A 770 8.04 -22.33 25.62
C VAL A 770 9.36 -22.57 24.87
N ARG A 771 9.29 -22.51 23.54
CA ARG A 771 10.47 -22.45 22.65
C ARG A 771 10.53 -21.07 22.03
N VAL A 772 11.69 -20.47 22.04
CA VAL A 772 11.94 -19.23 21.33
C VAL A 772 12.28 -19.55 19.88
N LEU A 773 11.58 -18.92 18.94
CA LEU A 773 11.78 -19.09 17.49
C LEU A 773 12.68 -18.01 16.92
N ALA A 774 12.56 -16.80 17.43
CA ALA A 774 13.39 -15.66 17.04
C ALA A 774 13.52 -14.68 18.21
N ARG A 775 14.66 -13.93 18.21
CA ARG A 775 14.92 -12.86 19.17
C ARG A 775 15.20 -11.56 18.42
N TYR A 776 14.84 -10.43 18.99
CA TYR A 776 15.43 -9.15 18.60
C TYR A 776 16.92 -9.19 18.89
N ALA A 777 17.75 -8.65 18.00
CA ALA A 777 19.20 -8.65 18.20
C ALA A 777 19.57 -8.00 19.54
N ALA A 778 20.62 -8.51 20.19
CA ALA A 778 21.08 -7.99 21.47
C ALA A 778 21.92 -6.70 21.33
N ASP A 779 22.33 -6.41 20.11
CA ASP A 779 23.12 -5.26 19.69
C ASP A 779 22.65 -4.78 18.31
N GLU A 780 22.74 -3.51 18.02
CA GLU A 780 22.36 -2.92 16.72
C GLU A 780 20.97 -3.39 16.24
N VAL A 781 19.99 -3.38 17.13
CA VAL A 781 18.64 -3.89 16.85
C VAL A 781 17.94 -3.07 15.75
N LEU A 782 18.19 -1.76 15.65
CA LEU A 782 17.62 -0.89 14.61
C LEU A 782 18.39 -1.04 13.30
N MET A 783 17.70 -1.41 12.23
CA MET A 783 18.25 -1.45 10.87
C MET A 783 17.83 -0.23 10.04
N SER A 784 16.60 0.27 10.25
CA SER A 784 16.05 1.42 9.52
C SER A 784 14.90 2.03 10.32
N GLY A 785 14.82 3.36 10.37
CA GLY A 785 13.76 4.09 11.03
C GLY A 785 14.20 4.82 12.29
N TRP A 786 13.47 4.59 13.38
CA TRP A 786 13.69 5.24 14.68
C TRP A 786 13.25 4.34 15.82
N ILE A 787 14.04 4.27 16.86
CA ILE A 787 13.72 3.61 18.13
C ILE A 787 14.21 4.47 19.31
N ASN A 788 13.38 4.59 20.33
CA ASN A 788 13.75 5.13 21.63
C ASN A 788 13.69 3.99 22.65
N GLY A 789 14.68 3.86 23.53
CA GLY A 789 14.76 2.80 24.54
C GLY A 789 15.00 1.39 23.97
N PRO A 790 15.98 1.18 23.04
CA PRO A 790 16.23 -0.12 22.44
C PRO A 790 16.54 -1.22 23.48
N GLU A 791 17.10 -0.87 24.63
CA GLU A 791 17.43 -1.78 25.74
C GLU A 791 16.22 -2.56 26.26
N HIS A 792 14.99 -2.07 26.05
CA HIS A 792 13.78 -2.77 26.46
C HIS A 792 13.42 -3.96 25.56
N ILE A 793 13.95 -3.97 24.32
CA ILE A 793 13.64 -4.99 23.33
C ILE A 793 14.85 -5.88 22.99
N GLU A 794 16.07 -5.38 23.14
CA GLU A 794 17.31 -6.10 22.83
C GLU A 794 17.40 -7.44 23.53
N GLY A 795 17.68 -8.51 22.78
CA GLY A 795 17.76 -9.89 23.27
C GLY A 795 16.44 -10.56 23.67
N GLN A 796 15.33 -9.80 23.70
CA GLN A 796 14.01 -10.35 24.02
C GLN A 796 13.48 -11.24 22.88
N ALA A 797 12.59 -12.18 23.24
CA ALA A 797 11.98 -13.02 22.21
C ALA A 797 11.02 -12.21 21.31
N ALA A 798 11.18 -12.35 20.00
CA ALA A 798 10.33 -11.74 18.97
C ALA A 798 9.21 -12.71 18.51
N ALA A 799 9.50 -14.02 18.54
CA ALA A 799 8.51 -15.06 18.27
C ALA A 799 8.76 -16.28 19.16
N VAL A 800 7.67 -16.88 19.62
CA VAL A 800 7.72 -18.05 20.52
C VAL A 800 6.66 -19.09 20.13
N GLU A 801 6.96 -20.35 20.40
CA GLU A 801 6.01 -21.48 20.40
C GLU A 801 5.72 -21.89 21.85
N VAL A 802 4.45 -22.02 22.20
CA VAL A 802 4.01 -22.46 23.54
C VAL A 802 3.18 -23.75 23.40
N ALA A 803 3.60 -24.83 24.04
CA ALA A 803 2.85 -26.05 24.08
C ALA A 803 1.60 -25.89 24.99
N LEU A 804 0.41 -26.28 24.48
CA LEU A 804 -0.85 -26.25 25.22
C LEU A 804 -1.66 -27.51 24.89
N GLY A 805 -1.83 -28.40 25.88
CA GLY A 805 -2.41 -29.70 25.64
C GLY A 805 -1.61 -30.51 24.63
N ARG A 806 -2.27 -31.03 23.60
CA ARG A 806 -1.61 -31.74 22.48
C ARG A 806 -1.21 -30.82 21.32
N GLY A 807 -1.64 -29.55 21.33
CA GLY A 807 -1.38 -28.57 20.31
C GLY A 807 -0.38 -27.50 20.73
N ARG A 808 -0.41 -26.37 20.06
CA ARG A 808 0.53 -25.27 20.27
C ARG A 808 -0.08 -23.91 19.97
N VAL A 809 0.44 -22.91 20.64
CA VAL A 809 0.21 -21.50 20.32
C VAL A 809 1.53 -20.91 19.83
N VAL A 810 1.51 -20.28 18.67
CA VAL A 810 2.64 -19.54 18.10
C VAL A 810 2.34 -18.05 18.21
N LEU A 811 3.19 -17.32 18.93
CA LEU A 811 3.07 -15.88 19.12
C LEU A 811 4.16 -15.19 18.29
N VAL A 812 3.78 -14.23 17.48
CA VAL A 812 4.71 -13.41 16.66
C VAL A 812 4.50 -11.95 17.04
N GLY A 813 5.52 -11.29 17.59
CA GLY A 813 5.43 -9.94 18.16
C GLY A 813 5.69 -8.80 17.15
N PHE A 814 5.55 -9.04 15.87
CA PHE A 814 5.73 -8.07 14.79
C PHE A 814 4.82 -8.43 13.62
N GLY A 815 4.69 -7.55 12.61
CA GLY A 815 3.87 -7.79 11.42
C GLY A 815 4.59 -8.64 10.36
N PRO A 816 4.49 -10.00 10.34
CA PRO A 816 5.26 -10.84 9.43
C PRO A 816 4.83 -10.74 7.97
N TYR A 817 3.66 -10.16 7.69
CA TYR A 817 3.12 -9.90 6.35
C TYR A 817 2.57 -8.48 6.20
N PHE A 818 3.03 -7.55 7.04
CA PHE A 818 2.56 -6.18 7.07
C PHE A 818 2.48 -5.55 5.67
N ARG A 819 1.29 -5.14 5.26
CA ARG A 819 1.01 -4.54 3.94
C ARG A 819 1.56 -5.35 2.74
N GLY A 820 1.75 -6.67 2.90
CA GLY A 820 2.32 -7.53 1.87
C GLY A 820 3.78 -7.21 1.49
N GLN A 821 4.53 -6.50 2.33
CA GLN A 821 5.87 -6.01 2.05
C GLN A 821 7.00 -6.94 2.52
N PRO A 822 7.00 -7.45 3.79
CA PRO A 822 8.15 -8.13 4.37
C PRO A 822 8.25 -9.60 3.95
N HIS A 823 8.58 -9.83 2.67
CA HIS A 823 8.73 -11.19 2.12
C HIS A 823 9.75 -12.04 2.90
N GLY A 824 10.74 -11.41 3.54
CA GLY A 824 11.70 -12.09 4.39
C GLY A 824 11.09 -12.80 5.59
N THR A 825 9.94 -12.34 6.07
CA THR A 825 9.27 -12.87 7.27
C THR A 825 7.99 -13.67 6.98
N PHE A 826 7.57 -13.83 5.72
CA PHE A 826 6.36 -14.61 5.37
C PHE A 826 6.37 -16.04 5.92
N LYS A 827 7.54 -16.62 6.14
CA LYS A 827 7.66 -17.97 6.71
C LYS A 827 7.15 -18.08 8.16
N PHE A 828 7.02 -16.96 8.90
CA PHE A 828 6.33 -16.96 10.19
C PHE A 828 4.81 -17.20 10.05
N LEU A 829 4.26 -16.98 8.85
CA LEU A 829 2.89 -17.40 8.50
C LEU A 829 2.90 -18.79 7.85
N PHE A 830 3.78 -19.04 6.87
CA PHE A 830 3.75 -20.27 6.07
C PHE A 830 4.14 -21.52 6.87
N ASN A 831 5.19 -21.46 7.68
CA ASN A 831 5.68 -22.63 8.38
C ASN A 831 4.67 -23.20 9.42
N PRO A 832 3.99 -22.39 10.26
CA PRO A 832 2.93 -22.92 11.12
C PRO A 832 1.80 -23.63 10.34
N ILE A 833 1.44 -23.09 9.17
CA ILE A 833 0.43 -23.68 8.28
C ILE A 833 0.92 -25.03 7.71
N LEU A 834 2.12 -25.06 7.14
CA LEU A 834 2.68 -26.27 6.55
C LEU A 834 2.98 -27.36 7.59
N GLU A 835 3.52 -26.98 8.75
CA GLU A 835 3.80 -27.90 9.85
C GLU A 835 2.53 -28.52 10.45
N SER A 836 1.39 -27.80 10.42
CA SER A 836 0.10 -28.34 10.85
C SER A 836 -0.47 -29.40 9.90
N ALA A 837 -0.06 -29.36 8.63
CA ALA A 837 -0.50 -30.26 7.57
C ALA A 837 0.43 -31.46 7.35
N ALA A 838 1.60 -31.51 8.00
CA ALA A 838 2.56 -32.59 7.88
C ALA A 838 2.15 -33.82 8.75
N GLY A 839 2.07 -34.99 8.14
CA GLY A 839 1.72 -36.26 8.80
C GLY A 839 2.78 -36.74 9.81
N GLY A 840 2.35 -37.46 10.82
CA GLY A 840 2.97 -37.86 12.06
C GLY A 840 4.41 -38.41 12.04
N GLU A 841 5.11 -38.11 12.99
CA GLU A 841 5.92 -38.57 14.09
C GLU A 841 6.11 -37.37 15.00
N GLY A 842 5.21 -37.16 15.95
CA GLY A 842 5.34 -36.02 16.89
C GLY A 842 4.09 -35.60 17.61
N ARG A 843 2.96 -36.24 17.40
CA ARG A 843 1.77 -36.04 18.26
C ARG A 843 1.83 -36.81 19.58
N ASP A 844 2.81 -37.73 19.71
CA ASP A 844 3.14 -38.42 20.97
C ASP A 844 4.40 -37.76 21.56
N ARG A 845 4.25 -36.62 22.21
CA ARG A 845 5.22 -36.08 23.16
C ARG A 845 4.53 -35.89 24.51
N PRO A 846 5.15 -36.42 25.62
CA PRO A 846 4.59 -36.43 26.96
C PRO A 846 4.38 -35.03 27.52
#